data_90e4bf1eb505ebdea6b0b1b90eaf7d36
#
_entry.id   90e4bf1eb505ebdea6b0b1b90eaf7d36
#
_cell.length_a   1.000
_cell.length_b   1.000
_cell.length_c   1.000
_cell.angle_alpha   90.00
_cell.angle_beta   90.00
_cell.angle_gamma   90.00
#
_symmetry.space_group_name_H-M   'P 1'
#
loop_
_entity.id
_entity.type
_entity.pdbx_description
1 polymer ?
#
loop_
_entity_poly.entity_id
_entity_poly.type
_entity_poly.pdbx_seq_one_letter_code
_entity_poly.pdbx_strand_id
1 'polypeptide(L)'
;MQPLALDRPVHYTLHMLSDWHIGTGQGQPGGIDRLIWRDEDGLPYVPASTLIGVWRDACEVVAAALDNPCESKWSEWVGYLFGSQQPAHGRAGDMLEPAHLKVEAARIEERLRKALRSKPRVREEMTFVKPGVKIDPFTGVAAHDMLRFEEVARAGVELYGSILVTGTLDDDQMRTAGALLILGARFLERLGAKRRRGYGRCQLILYQDNDQNNADSPDKVSDEVFNETIGWVHNACPASVPSESTVEFATDQPDPLTQEGGWITVKMHCELKTPVVVPRRTIGNVQLSGSRIPGWLLMPVVLGSLRNTLPQVDAAARAGQLIVTDATPEIDGAPSRPIPFAMAHEKGSESANGEFWNRLKEPEPEGKQVKLVREGFIGNMADGKLPGRAFAEHDLVTHNVIDDETGRPNAGVGGVYSVEALTGHIASGSEATTSKIFRCELRVRREVLDDVSNGWQEKLNGRHFVGRKTRGDYGQIYVEAEEPIPVPDSGLGESEGGSSESELKELRVWLLSDTLVRNERLRPSTDPEDIGREIATRLGVAKDSVHLRRCTCADASPNDRGSSENLLHWVSRTERIDSWQRRWGLPRTSLVGIAAGSCGVFVLDEPVTQKQVAELEIGGIGERRGEGFGQLSINDPLLSECLSKYPSDDAASSDTDVESSILISTEEASYRTAQLFERAAWTSEILRRAEVIAANAEERKEKTGITSDISPAQLGVLRSIVGRFGPDGGKEAMCAWVKGIDKVPDRSKKWGKVPGKVKDLLEKPGCIWEHLDLGEDSSLVKELVITTDGEQRLRKELWWDALRALLVQSLNTAGKQAGKNDTNKSGS
;
A
#
# COMPACT_ATOMS: atom_id res chain seq x y z
N MET A 1 -7.85 18.25 -33.25
CA MET A 1 -7.55 17.42 -32.06
C MET A 1 -7.27 18.35 -30.89
N GLN A 2 -8.12 18.34 -29.86
CA GLN A 2 -7.74 18.97 -28.59
C GLN A 2 -6.71 18.04 -27.93
N PRO A 3 -5.52 18.54 -27.54
CA PRO A 3 -4.53 17.75 -26.86
C PRO A 3 -5.08 17.28 -25.49
N LEU A 4 -4.67 16.09 -25.03
CA LEU A 4 -4.86 15.72 -23.64
C LEU A 4 -4.13 16.76 -22.78
N ALA A 5 -4.81 17.34 -21.79
CA ALA A 5 -4.19 18.27 -20.86
C ALA A 5 -3.34 17.48 -19.87
N LEU A 6 -2.09 17.24 -20.24
CA LEU A 6 -1.12 16.43 -19.46
C LEU A 6 -0.54 17.17 -18.25
N ASP A 7 -0.87 18.44 -18.06
CA ASP A 7 -0.57 19.27 -16.90
C ASP A 7 -1.42 18.92 -15.65
N ARG A 8 -2.46 18.11 -15.85
CA ARG A 8 -3.34 17.58 -14.83
C ARG A 8 -3.50 16.06 -14.98
N PRO A 9 -3.99 15.34 -13.94
CA PRO A 9 -4.22 13.89 -14.04
C PRO A 9 -5.15 13.53 -15.18
N VAL A 10 -4.75 12.53 -15.97
CA VAL A 10 -5.59 11.90 -17.00
C VAL A 10 -6.01 10.54 -16.46
N HIS A 11 -7.30 10.27 -16.43
CA HIS A 11 -7.85 9.01 -15.94
C HIS A 11 -7.82 7.94 -17.01
N TYR A 12 -7.84 6.68 -16.57
CA TYR A 12 -8.00 5.55 -17.50
C TYR A 12 -8.91 4.48 -16.93
N THR A 13 -9.57 3.76 -17.85
CA THR A 13 -10.28 2.51 -17.57
C THR A 13 -9.59 1.37 -18.30
N LEU A 14 -9.28 0.30 -17.58
CA LEU A 14 -8.73 -0.94 -18.11
C LEU A 14 -9.81 -2.02 -18.08
N HIS A 15 -10.37 -2.35 -19.27
CA HIS A 15 -11.35 -3.41 -19.42
C HIS A 15 -10.68 -4.76 -19.61
N MET A 16 -10.93 -5.71 -18.74
CA MET A 16 -10.40 -7.07 -18.82
C MET A 16 -11.35 -7.98 -19.61
N LEU A 17 -11.08 -8.16 -20.89
CA LEU A 17 -11.96 -8.89 -21.83
C LEU A 17 -11.85 -10.41 -21.73
N SER A 18 -10.81 -10.93 -21.09
CA SER A 18 -10.64 -12.35 -20.81
C SER A 18 -10.12 -12.55 -19.38
N ASP A 19 -10.21 -13.78 -18.87
CA ASP A 19 -9.60 -14.12 -17.59
C ASP A 19 -8.12 -13.76 -17.58
N TRP A 20 -7.62 -13.30 -16.43
CA TRP A 20 -6.27 -12.76 -16.35
C TRP A 20 -5.53 -13.24 -15.10
N HIS A 21 -4.20 -13.32 -15.24
CA HIS A 21 -3.29 -13.70 -14.16
C HIS A 21 -2.06 -12.80 -14.18
N ILE A 22 -1.92 -12.00 -13.14
CA ILE A 22 -0.71 -11.24 -12.86
C ILE A 22 -0.14 -11.80 -11.57
N GLY A 23 0.87 -12.67 -11.73
CA GLY A 23 1.39 -13.47 -10.62
C GLY A 23 2.30 -12.68 -9.70
N THR A 24 2.21 -12.96 -8.40
CA THR A 24 3.14 -12.48 -7.36
C THR A 24 4.53 -13.12 -7.47
N GLY A 25 4.67 -14.20 -8.26
CA GLY A 25 5.85 -15.06 -8.26
C GLY A 25 5.89 -16.07 -7.11
N GLN A 26 4.87 -16.09 -6.28
CA GLN A 26 4.73 -16.97 -5.12
C GLN A 26 3.55 -17.93 -5.27
N GLY A 27 3.59 -19.03 -4.53
CA GLY A 27 2.52 -20.01 -4.40
C GLY A 27 2.25 -20.31 -2.92
N GLN A 28 1.15 -21.02 -2.65
CA GLN A 28 0.79 -21.49 -1.32
C GLN A 28 1.16 -22.97 -1.21
N PRO A 29 2.07 -23.35 -0.31
CA PRO A 29 2.46 -24.74 -0.11
C PRO A 29 1.26 -25.66 0.11
N GLY A 30 1.16 -26.75 -0.66
CA GLY A 30 0.08 -27.72 -0.57
C GLY A 30 -1.27 -27.28 -1.16
N GLY A 31 -1.32 -26.13 -1.84
CA GLY A 31 -2.56 -25.60 -2.41
C GLY A 31 -2.39 -25.06 -3.81
N ILE A 32 -2.18 -23.75 -3.94
CA ILE A 32 -2.14 -23.04 -5.22
C ILE A 32 -0.68 -22.74 -5.58
N ASP A 33 -0.24 -23.21 -6.76
CA ASP A 33 1.15 -23.02 -7.22
C ASP A 33 1.47 -21.58 -7.62
N ARG A 34 0.46 -20.81 -8.03
CA ARG A 34 0.61 -19.41 -8.49
C ARG A 34 -0.54 -18.56 -8.00
N LEU A 35 -0.19 -17.57 -7.20
CA LEU A 35 -1.11 -16.56 -6.68
C LEU A 35 -1.07 -15.30 -7.54
N ILE A 36 -2.21 -14.61 -7.62
CA ILE A 36 -2.33 -13.29 -8.25
C ILE A 36 -2.03 -12.17 -7.26
N TRP A 37 -1.71 -10.98 -7.79
CA TRP A 37 -1.61 -9.76 -7.02
C TRP A 37 -2.97 -9.37 -6.44
N ARG A 38 -2.97 -9.09 -5.14
CA ARG A 38 -4.11 -8.55 -4.40
C ARG A 38 -3.69 -7.28 -3.69
N ASP A 39 -4.61 -6.32 -3.62
CA ASP A 39 -4.40 -5.09 -2.85
C ASP A 39 -4.64 -5.31 -1.34
N GLU A 40 -4.59 -4.25 -0.56
CA GLU A 40 -4.79 -4.25 0.89
C GLU A 40 -6.18 -4.76 1.33
N ASP A 41 -7.20 -4.60 0.47
CA ASP A 41 -8.55 -5.12 0.69
C ASP A 41 -8.68 -6.59 0.24
N GLY A 42 -7.59 -7.20 -0.24
CA GLY A 42 -7.57 -8.57 -0.77
C GLY A 42 -8.19 -8.69 -2.17
N LEU A 43 -8.36 -7.58 -2.91
CA LEU A 43 -8.95 -7.55 -4.23
C LEU A 43 -7.89 -7.67 -5.33
N PRO A 44 -8.17 -8.39 -6.43
CA PRO A 44 -7.23 -8.50 -7.55
C PRO A 44 -7.06 -7.14 -8.24
N TYR A 45 -5.83 -6.77 -8.57
CA TYR A 45 -5.50 -5.52 -9.25
C TYR A 45 -4.36 -5.70 -10.23
N VAL A 46 -4.15 -4.71 -11.10
CA VAL A 46 -3.00 -4.67 -12.02
C VAL A 46 -1.97 -3.68 -11.48
N PRO A 47 -0.78 -4.15 -11.03
CA PRO A 47 0.29 -3.28 -10.60
C PRO A 47 0.69 -2.27 -11.68
N ALA A 48 1.00 -1.05 -11.27
CA ALA A 48 1.43 0.00 -12.19
C ALA A 48 2.69 -0.40 -12.97
N SER A 49 3.63 -1.09 -12.34
CA SER A 49 4.84 -1.60 -13.00
C SER A 49 4.54 -2.55 -14.15
N THR A 50 3.52 -3.40 -14.02
CA THR A 50 3.06 -4.29 -15.09
C THR A 50 2.44 -3.49 -16.24
N LEU A 51 1.57 -2.52 -15.92
CA LEU A 51 0.91 -1.68 -16.93
C LEU A 51 1.93 -0.80 -17.67
N ILE A 52 2.84 -0.14 -16.94
CA ILE A 52 3.90 0.70 -17.51
C ILE A 52 4.74 -0.09 -18.50
N GLY A 53 5.19 -1.30 -18.14
CA GLY A 53 6.04 -2.12 -19.02
C GLY A 53 5.35 -2.46 -20.34
N VAL A 54 4.11 -2.98 -20.26
CA VAL A 54 3.37 -3.36 -21.48
C VAL A 54 2.95 -2.15 -22.31
N TRP A 55 2.61 -1.03 -21.65
CA TRP A 55 2.27 0.21 -22.37
C TRP A 55 3.49 0.84 -23.04
N ARG A 56 4.64 0.78 -22.38
CA ARG A 56 5.93 1.18 -22.98
C ARG A 56 6.22 0.37 -24.24
N ASP A 57 6.19 -0.97 -24.17
CA ASP A 57 6.36 -1.87 -25.32
C ASP A 57 5.44 -1.46 -26.48
N ALA A 58 4.18 -1.15 -26.20
CA ALA A 58 3.22 -0.70 -27.18
C ALA A 58 3.61 0.66 -27.80
N CYS A 59 4.05 1.63 -26.99
CA CYS A 59 4.52 2.92 -27.46
C CYS A 59 5.83 2.81 -28.27
N GLU A 60 6.74 1.90 -27.92
CA GLU A 60 7.98 1.64 -28.68
C GLU A 60 7.66 1.11 -30.09
N VAL A 61 6.70 0.19 -30.20
CA VAL A 61 6.25 -0.32 -31.53
C VAL A 61 5.62 0.81 -32.35
N VAL A 62 4.79 1.65 -31.74
CA VAL A 62 4.18 2.81 -32.41
C VAL A 62 5.26 3.80 -32.84
N ALA A 63 6.18 4.17 -31.94
CA ALA A 63 7.27 5.09 -32.24
C ALA A 63 8.15 4.59 -33.38
N ALA A 64 8.54 3.32 -33.35
CA ALA A 64 9.34 2.70 -34.41
C ALA A 64 8.63 2.67 -35.78
N ALA A 65 7.29 2.60 -35.79
CA ALA A 65 6.52 2.67 -37.04
C ALA A 65 6.39 4.10 -37.59
N LEU A 66 6.52 5.12 -36.74
CA LEU A 66 6.39 6.53 -37.08
C LEU A 66 7.73 7.21 -37.37
N ASP A 67 8.81 6.74 -36.77
CA ASP A 67 10.16 7.29 -36.97
C ASP A 67 10.70 6.93 -38.38
N ASN A 68 11.34 7.89 -39.00
CA ASN A 68 12.12 7.65 -40.18
C ASN A 68 13.48 7.03 -39.80
N PRO A 69 14.17 6.25 -40.70
CA PRO A 69 15.44 5.61 -40.41
C PRO A 69 16.56 6.56 -39.92
N CYS A 70 16.43 7.87 -40.18
CA CYS A 70 17.42 8.90 -39.83
C CYS A 70 16.92 9.86 -38.72
N GLU A 71 15.70 9.77 -38.27
CA GLU A 71 15.13 10.65 -37.25
C GLU A 71 14.32 9.82 -36.24
N SER A 72 14.80 9.75 -35.00
CA SER A 72 14.21 8.94 -33.90
C SER A 72 13.39 9.78 -32.93
N LYS A 73 12.67 10.81 -33.41
CA LYS A 73 11.98 11.79 -32.55
C LYS A 73 10.86 11.19 -31.69
N TRP A 74 10.10 10.24 -32.21
CA TRP A 74 9.07 9.56 -31.45
C TRP A 74 9.66 8.63 -30.38
N SER A 75 10.77 7.96 -30.71
CA SER A 75 11.51 7.12 -29.76
C SER A 75 12.14 7.94 -28.62
N GLU A 76 12.55 9.21 -28.87
CA GLU A 76 12.98 10.14 -27.82
C GLU A 76 11.84 10.43 -26.82
N TRP A 77 10.60 10.59 -27.30
CA TRP A 77 9.44 10.76 -26.44
C TRP A 77 9.13 9.53 -25.59
N VAL A 78 9.36 8.31 -26.09
CA VAL A 78 9.27 7.10 -25.26
C VAL A 78 10.29 7.17 -24.13
N GLY A 79 11.55 7.55 -24.45
CA GLY A 79 12.60 7.78 -23.45
C GLY A 79 12.21 8.82 -22.40
N TYR A 80 11.71 9.97 -22.82
CA TYR A 80 11.24 11.02 -21.91
C TYR A 80 10.09 10.58 -21.00
N LEU A 81 9.05 9.96 -21.56
CA LEU A 81 7.86 9.56 -20.79
C LEU A 81 8.16 8.39 -19.85
N PHE A 82 8.75 7.32 -20.35
CA PHE A 82 8.96 6.08 -19.60
C PHE A 82 10.35 5.95 -18.96
N GLY A 83 11.25 6.88 -19.24
CA GLY A 83 12.64 6.87 -18.77
C GLY A 83 13.54 5.91 -19.55
N SER A 84 14.85 6.02 -19.40
CA SER A 84 15.79 5.08 -20.00
C SER A 84 15.75 3.72 -19.30
N GLN A 85 15.93 2.65 -20.06
CA GLN A 85 16.20 1.33 -19.50
C GLN A 85 17.70 1.19 -19.24
N GLN A 86 18.07 0.53 -18.12
CA GLN A 86 19.48 0.13 -17.94
C GLN A 86 19.80 -0.98 -18.94
N PRO A 87 20.76 -0.78 -19.85
CA PRO A 87 21.25 -1.90 -20.62
C PRO A 87 21.83 -2.95 -19.67
N ALA A 88 21.58 -4.23 -19.95
CA ALA A 88 22.04 -5.36 -19.13
C ALA A 88 23.58 -5.34 -18.86
N HIS A 89 24.33 -4.60 -19.67
CA HIS A 89 25.79 -4.40 -19.60
C HIS A 89 26.16 -2.93 -19.71
N GLY A 90 25.33 -2.01 -19.17
CA GLY A 90 25.59 -0.57 -19.18
C GLY A 90 26.95 -0.24 -18.57
N ARG A 91 27.73 0.61 -19.24
CA ARG A 91 28.94 1.18 -18.66
C ARG A 91 28.54 2.04 -17.47
N ALA A 92 29.26 1.91 -16.36
CA ALA A 92 29.14 2.83 -15.25
C ALA A 92 29.44 4.24 -15.77
N GLY A 93 28.40 5.08 -15.90
CA GLY A 93 28.54 6.44 -16.43
C GLY A 93 27.41 6.88 -17.37
N ASP A 94 26.61 5.95 -17.92
CA ASP A 94 25.43 6.34 -18.68
C ASP A 94 24.39 6.90 -17.71
N MET A 95 24.10 8.19 -17.81
CA MET A 95 23.08 8.85 -16.99
C MET A 95 21.72 8.28 -17.37
N LEU A 96 21.05 7.66 -16.38
CA LEU A 96 19.69 7.18 -16.56
C LEU A 96 18.72 8.36 -16.64
N GLU A 97 18.03 8.51 -17.74
CA GLU A 97 16.96 9.50 -17.87
C GLU A 97 15.80 9.12 -16.95
N PRO A 98 15.28 10.07 -16.15
CA PRO A 98 14.14 9.82 -15.30
C PRO A 98 12.86 9.68 -16.14
N ALA A 99 11.92 8.82 -15.71
CA ALA A 99 10.60 8.78 -16.30
C ALA A 99 9.78 10.00 -15.85
N HIS A 100 9.17 10.70 -16.78
CA HIS A 100 8.24 11.80 -16.49
C HIS A 100 6.79 11.33 -16.39
N LEU A 101 6.44 10.16 -16.92
CA LEU A 101 5.12 9.55 -16.77
C LEU A 101 5.03 8.82 -15.43
N LYS A 102 4.04 9.16 -14.64
CA LYS A 102 3.58 8.44 -13.44
C LYS A 102 2.29 7.74 -13.77
N VAL A 103 2.18 6.48 -13.41
CA VAL A 103 0.99 5.66 -13.65
C VAL A 103 0.55 5.06 -12.33
N GLU A 104 -0.71 5.17 -11.99
CA GLU A 104 -1.28 4.47 -10.84
C GLU A 104 -1.58 3.00 -11.20
N ALA A 105 -1.66 2.15 -10.19
CA ALA A 105 -2.14 0.78 -10.37
C ALA A 105 -3.62 0.77 -10.79
N ALA A 106 -4.00 -0.14 -11.68
CA ALA A 106 -5.39 -0.29 -12.09
C ALA A 106 -6.15 -1.10 -11.02
N ARG A 107 -7.10 -0.46 -10.35
CA ARG A 107 -7.85 -1.00 -9.21
C ARG A 107 -9.34 -0.95 -9.46
N ILE A 108 -10.10 -1.72 -8.71
CA ILE A 108 -11.55 -1.64 -8.67
C ILE A 108 -11.94 -0.26 -8.11
N GLU A 109 -13.03 0.29 -8.61
CA GLU A 109 -13.57 1.58 -8.21
C GLU A 109 -13.79 1.65 -6.69
N GLU A 110 -13.49 2.79 -6.07
CA GLU A 110 -13.40 2.95 -4.61
C GLU A 110 -14.71 2.64 -3.88
N ARG A 111 -15.85 3.03 -4.45
CA ARG A 111 -17.16 2.76 -3.83
C ARG A 111 -17.49 1.27 -3.83
N LEU A 112 -17.17 0.56 -4.94
CA LEU A 112 -17.31 -0.89 -5.00
C LEU A 112 -16.33 -1.60 -4.06
N ARG A 113 -15.10 -1.09 -3.93
CA ARG A 113 -14.13 -1.60 -2.94
C ARG A 113 -14.69 -1.52 -1.52
N LYS A 114 -15.26 -0.36 -1.12
CA LYS A 114 -15.91 -0.20 0.19
C LYS A 114 -17.07 -1.17 0.37
N ALA A 115 -17.93 -1.34 -0.63
CA ALA A 115 -19.02 -2.31 -0.58
C ALA A 115 -18.52 -3.75 -0.37
N LEU A 116 -17.38 -4.13 -1.00
CA LEU A 116 -16.81 -5.47 -0.92
C LEU A 116 -16.09 -5.76 0.41
N ARG A 117 -15.66 -4.75 1.18
CA ARG A 117 -15.00 -4.97 2.49
C ARG A 117 -15.85 -5.80 3.44
N SER A 118 -17.14 -5.49 3.51
CA SER A 118 -18.10 -6.20 4.36
C SER A 118 -18.66 -7.49 3.75
N LYS A 119 -18.22 -7.91 2.55
CA LYS A 119 -18.78 -9.03 1.77
C LYS A 119 -17.72 -10.08 1.41
N PRO A 120 -17.16 -10.82 2.36
CA PRO A 120 -16.05 -11.75 2.12
C PRO A 120 -16.39 -12.82 1.08
N ARG A 121 -17.63 -13.34 1.08
CA ARG A 121 -18.05 -14.36 0.09
C ARG A 121 -18.08 -13.86 -1.34
N VAL A 122 -18.49 -12.60 -1.57
CA VAL A 122 -18.46 -12.01 -2.89
C VAL A 122 -17.02 -11.75 -3.32
N ARG A 123 -16.18 -11.30 -2.38
CA ARG A 123 -14.75 -11.05 -2.60
C ARG A 123 -13.98 -12.30 -3.00
N GLU A 124 -14.24 -13.44 -2.37
CA GLU A 124 -13.62 -14.74 -2.70
C GLU A 124 -13.90 -15.16 -4.15
N GLU A 125 -15.06 -14.87 -4.67
CA GLU A 125 -15.49 -15.25 -6.02
C GLU A 125 -15.00 -14.34 -7.15
N MET A 126 -14.23 -13.30 -6.83
CA MET A 126 -13.56 -12.48 -7.85
C MET A 126 -12.47 -13.25 -8.58
N THR A 127 -11.97 -14.30 -7.97
CA THR A 127 -10.96 -15.20 -8.52
C THR A 127 -11.44 -16.63 -8.47
N PHE A 128 -10.77 -17.51 -9.20
CA PHE A 128 -11.01 -18.95 -9.15
C PHE A 128 -9.72 -19.70 -9.42
N VAL A 129 -9.66 -20.94 -8.96
CA VAL A 129 -8.49 -21.82 -9.18
C VAL A 129 -8.68 -22.61 -10.45
N LYS A 130 -7.73 -22.51 -11.37
CA LYS A 130 -7.73 -23.24 -12.64
C LYS A 130 -6.65 -24.32 -12.64
N PRO A 131 -7.02 -25.62 -12.76
CA PRO A 131 -6.04 -26.68 -12.90
C PRO A 131 -5.42 -26.63 -14.30
N GLY A 132 -4.15 -26.96 -14.38
CA GLY A 132 -3.39 -27.10 -15.62
C GLY A 132 -2.44 -28.28 -15.57
N VAL A 133 -2.24 -28.95 -16.68
CA VAL A 133 -1.28 -30.05 -16.81
C VAL A 133 -0.31 -29.77 -17.95
N LYS A 134 0.91 -30.31 -17.84
CA LYS A 134 1.83 -30.37 -18.96
C LYS A 134 1.58 -31.67 -19.70
N ILE A 135 1.31 -31.58 -21.01
CA ILE A 135 1.21 -32.78 -21.87
C ILE A 135 2.63 -33.14 -22.35
N ASP A 136 2.98 -34.42 -22.21
CA ASP A 136 4.19 -34.96 -22.79
C ASP A 136 4.03 -35.05 -24.32
N PRO A 137 4.91 -34.37 -25.12
CA PRO A 137 4.75 -34.30 -26.55
C PRO A 137 4.93 -35.65 -27.26
N PHE A 138 5.58 -36.62 -26.63
CA PHE A 138 5.82 -37.95 -27.24
C PHE A 138 4.70 -38.93 -26.94
N THR A 139 4.15 -38.91 -25.72
CA THR A 139 3.13 -39.85 -25.30
C THR A 139 1.71 -39.28 -25.45
N GLY A 140 1.55 -37.97 -25.56
CA GLY A 140 0.25 -37.28 -25.62
C GLY A 140 -0.56 -37.31 -24.33
N VAL A 141 0.02 -37.83 -23.24
CA VAL A 141 -0.61 -37.91 -21.92
C VAL A 141 -0.02 -36.87 -20.96
N ALA A 142 -0.69 -36.67 -19.81
CA ALA A 142 -0.18 -35.78 -18.79
C ALA A 142 1.18 -36.23 -18.27
N ALA A 143 2.18 -35.37 -18.25
CA ALA A 143 3.47 -35.66 -17.67
C ALA A 143 3.35 -35.87 -16.16
N HIS A 144 4.13 -36.81 -15.61
CA HIS A 144 4.11 -37.10 -14.17
C HIS A 144 4.49 -35.87 -13.33
N ASP A 145 3.80 -35.67 -12.22
CA ASP A 145 4.01 -34.56 -11.27
C ASP A 145 3.91 -33.13 -11.87
N MET A 146 3.19 -32.97 -12.98
CA MET A 146 3.03 -31.67 -13.68
C MET A 146 1.61 -31.11 -13.60
N LEU A 147 0.83 -31.50 -12.61
CA LEU A 147 -0.43 -30.83 -12.26
C LEU A 147 -0.10 -29.53 -11.55
N ARG A 148 -0.76 -28.46 -11.97
CA ARG A 148 -0.59 -27.13 -11.41
C ARG A 148 -1.93 -26.51 -11.15
N PHE A 149 -2.03 -25.78 -10.04
CA PHE A 149 -3.19 -24.99 -9.68
C PHE A 149 -2.82 -23.51 -9.75
N GLU A 150 -3.53 -22.77 -10.56
CA GLU A 150 -3.29 -21.33 -10.75
C GLU A 150 -4.52 -20.55 -10.35
N GLU A 151 -4.33 -19.54 -9.55
CA GLU A 151 -5.36 -18.57 -9.25
C GLU A 151 -5.52 -17.61 -10.44
N VAL A 152 -6.76 -17.33 -10.84
CA VAL A 152 -7.09 -16.55 -12.03
C VAL A 152 -8.21 -15.57 -11.69
N ALA A 153 -8.07 -14.31 -12.06
CA ALA A 153 -9.14 -13.32 -11.93
C ALA A 153 -10.09 -13.39 -13.13
N ARG A 154 -11.37 -13.11 -12.86
CA ARG A 154 -12.45 -13.21 -13.85
C ARG A 154 -12.36 -12.14 -14.91
N ALA A 155 -12.80 -12.49 -16.13
CA ALA A 155 -13.05 -11.58 -17.25
C ALA A 155 -14.23 -10.65 -16.98
N GLY A 156 -14.34 -9.56 -17.76
CA GLY A 156 -15.46 -8.61 -17.71
C GLY A 156 -15.33 -7.53 -16.62
N VAL A 157 -14.22 -7.49 -15.92
CA VAL A 157 -13.94 -6.52 -14.84
C VAL A 157 -13.37 -5.24 -15.44
N GLU A 158 -13.85 -4.11 -14.95
CA GLU A 158 -13.31 -2.77 -15.22
C GLU A 158 -12.45 -2.33 -14.04
N LEU A 159 -11.22 -1.91 -14.33
CA LEU A 159 -10.25 -1.40 -13.39
C LEU A 159 -9.92 0.05 -13.74
N TYR A 160 -9.71 0.88 -12.73
CA TYR A 160 -9.54 2.33 -12.86
C TYR A 160 -8.21 2.78 -12.29
N GLY A 161 -7.68 3.85 -12.85
CA GLY A 161 -6.48 4.51 -12.36
C GLY A 161 -6.25 5.83 -13.07
N SER A 162 -5.14 6.49 -12.77
CA SER A 162 -4.76 7.75 -13.40
C SER A 162 -3.30 7.78 -13.82
N ILE A 163 -2.99 8.68 -14.73
CA ILE A 163 -1.61 9.02 -15.10
C ILE A 163 -1.36 10.50 -14.87
N LEU A 164 -0.12 10.85 -14.62
CA LEU A 164 0.36 12.21 -14.48
C LEU A 164 1.71 12.35 -15.20
N VAL A 165 1.87 13.37 -16.04
CA VAL A 165 3.16 13.71 -16.62
C VAL A 165 3.80 14.80 -15.75
N THR A 166 4.99 14.53 -15.23
CA THR A 166 5.77 15.47 -14.42
C THR A 166 6.67 16.30 -15.34
N GLY A 167 6.67 17.61 -15.18
CA GLY A 167 7.41 18.56 -16.01
C GLY A 167 6.48 19.51 -16.74
N THR A 168 7.02 20.64 -17.18
CA THR A 168 6.27 21.64 -17.94
C THR A 168 6.41 21.33 -19.43
N LEU A 169 5.27 21.10 -20.09
CA LEU A 169 5.18 20.87 -21.53
C LEU A 169 4.46 22.08 -22.16
N ASP A 170 4.91 22.48 -23.34
CA ASP A 170 4.14 23.40 -24.18
C ASP A 170 3.02 22.67 -24.94
N ASP A 171 2.16 23.40 -25.64
CA ASP A 171 0.98 22.83 -26.32
C ASP A 171 1.34 21.79 -27.41
N ASP A 172 2.44 21.98 -28.14
CA ASP A 172 2.87 21.05 -29.20
C ASP A 172 3.52 19.82 -28.59
N GLN A 173 4.23 19.98 -27.48
CA GLN A 173 4.80 18.90 -26.68
C GLN A 173 3.69 18.06 -26.01
N MET A 174 2.67 18.71 -25.42
CA MET A 174 1.50 18.02 -24.86
C MET A 174 0.77 17.23 -25.93
N ARG A 175 0.60 17.82 -27.13
CA ARG A 175 -0.05 17.14 -28.26
C ARG A 175 0.74 15.91 -28.71
N THR A 176 2.06 16.04 -28.81
CA THR A 176 2.95 14.93 -29.20
C THR A 176 2.94 13.79 -28.20
N ALA A 177 3.13 14.11 -26.91
CA ALA A 177 3.09 13.14 -25.82
C ALA A 177 1.72 12.47 -25.71
N GLY A 178 0.63 13.26 -25.78
CA GLY A 178 -0.75 12.76 -25.74
C GLY A 178 -1.06 11.80 -26.89
N ALA A 179 -0.62 12.13 -28.11
CA ALA A 179 -0.82 11.27 -29.27
C ALA A 179 -0.11 9.92 -29.10
N LEU A 180 1.14 9.92 -28.64
CA LEU A 180 1.90 8.68 -28.39
C LEU A 180 1.22 7.82 -27.31
N LEU A 181 0.74 8.43 -26.22
CA LEU A 181 0.04 7.71 -25.15
C LEU A 181 -1.30 7.13 -25.62
N ILE A 182 -2.08 7.85 -26.41
CA ILE A 182 -3.35 7.37 -27.00
C ILE A 182 -3.11 6.18 -27.92
N LEU A 183 -2.17 6.31 -28.86
CA LEU A 183 -1.86 5.25 -29.80
C LEU A 183 -1.30 4.01 -29.10
N GLY A 184 -0.39 4.19 -28.14
CA GLY A 184 0.15 3.10 -27.33
C GLY A 184 -0.93 2.40 -26.49
N ALA A 185 -1.88 3.16 -25.90
CA ALA A 185 -2.99 2.59 -25.16
C ALA A 185 -3.90 1.72 -26.05
N ARG A 186 -4.18 2.17 -27.29
CA ARG A 186 -4.99 1.41 -28.25
C ARG A 186 -4.28 0.16 -28.76
N PHE A 187 -2.95 0.20 -28.86
CA PHE A 187 -2.12 -0.92 -29.27
C PHE A 187 -1.91 -1.97 -28.16
N LEU A 188 -2.19 -1.61 -26.92
CA LEU A 188 -2.10 -2.50 -25.78
C LEU A 188 -3.29 -3.47 -25.76
N GLU A 189 -3.10 -4.70 -26.27
CA GLU A 189 -4.15 -5.71 -26.37
C GLU A 189 -4.16 -6.73 -25.24
N ARG A 190 -3.02 -6.99 -24.60
CA ARG A 190 -2.88 -8.08 -23.63
C ARG A 190 -1.86 -7.76 -22.56
N LEU A 191 -2.15 -8.15 -21.33
CA LEU A 191 -1.23 -8.03 -20.19
C LEU A 191 -1.19 -9.30 -19.33
N GLY A 192 -0.18 -9.41 -18.49
CA GLY A 192 0.00 -10.52 -17.55
C GLY A 192 0.57 -11.80 -18.16
N ALA A 193 0.40 -12.91 -17.46
CA ALA A 193 0.92 -14.22 -17.86
C ALA A 193 0.05 -14.91 -18.91
N LYS A 194 0.65 -15.86 -19.67
CA LYS A 194 -0.04 -16.71 -20.65
C LYS A 194 -0.80 -15.93 -21.76
N ARG A 195 -0.34 -14.74 -22.12
CA ARG A 195 -0.89 -13.90 -23.19
C ARG A 195 -1.16 -14.67 -24.49
N ARG A 196 -0.29 -15.62 -24.87
CA ARG A 196 -0.42 -16.48 -26.06
C ARG A 196 -1.47 -17.60 -25.93
N ARG A 197 -2.03 -17.81 -24.71
CA ARG A 197 -3.02 -18.85 -24.40
C ARG A 197 -4.41 -18.30 -24.10
N GLY A 198 -4.70 -17.05 -24.52
CA GLY A 198 -6.01 -16.44 -24.39
C GLY A 198 -6.24 -15.65 -23.08
N TYR A 199 -5.26 -15.58 -22.19
CA TYR A 199 -5.36 -14.79 -20.96
C TYR A 199 -5.01 -13.34 -21.16
N GLY A 200 -5.57 -12.49 -20.29
CA GLY A 200 -5.19 -11.09 -20.14
C GLY A 200 -5.52 -10.19 -21.33
N ARG A 201 -6.46 -10.60 -22.21
CA ARG A 201 -6.95 -9.71 -23.25
C ARG A 201 -7.64 -8.51 -22.60
N CYS A 202 -7.26 -7.30 -22.99
CA CYS A 202 -7.74 -6.08 -22.37
C CYS A 202 -7.86 -4.93 -23.38
N GLN A 203 -8.46 -3.85 -22.92
CA GLN A 203 -8.55 -2.58 -23.63
C GLN A 203 -8.30 -1.45 -22.64
N LEU A 204 -7.34 -0.58 -22.95
CA LEU A 204 -7.02 0.60 -22.16
C LEU A 204 -7.64 1.84 -22.82
N ILE A 205 -8.46 2.57 -22.07
CA ILE A 205 -9.18 3.77 -22.56
C ILE A 205 -8.79 4.93 -21.65
N LEU A 206 -8.27 6.00 -22.24
CA LEU A 206 -7.98 7.26 -21.56
C LEU A 206 -9.20 8.18 -21.56
N TYR A 207 -9.33 9.01 -20.50
CA TYR A 207 -10.35 10.04 -20.43
C TYR A 207 -9.93 11.16 -19.48
N GLN A 208 -10.57 12.31 -19.59
CA GLN A 208 -10.41 13.45 -18.70
C GLN A 208 -11.75 13.87 -18.11
N ASP A 209 -11.74 14.36 -16.88
CA ASP A 209 -12.93 14.96 -16.28
C ASP A 209 -13.13 16.34 -16.90
N ASN A 210 -14.32 16.58 -17.43
CA ASN A 210 -14.69 17.91 -17.90
C ASN A 210 -14.88 18.84 -16.69
N ASP A 211 -14.00 19.84 -16.53
CA ASP A 211 -14.21 20.91 -15.59
C ASP A 211 -15.54 21.64 -15.91
N GLN A 212 -16.35 21.76 -14.89
CA GLN A 212 -17.44 22.73 -14.74
C GLN A 212 -18.88 22.31 -15.01
N ASN A 213 -19.39 21.16 -14.83
CA ASN A 213 -20.84 20.95 -14.58
C ASN A 213 -21.39 19.56 -14.91
N ASN A 214 -20.62 18.57 -15.27
CA ASN A 214 -21.15 17.22 -15.51
C ASN A 214 -20.13 16.15 -15.06
N ALA A 215 -20.15 15.83 -13.76
CA ALA A 215 -19.41 14.70 -13.20
C ALA A 215 -19.89 13.33 -13.76
N ASP A 216 -20.98 13.32 -14.50
CA ASP A 216 -21.66 12.09 -14.95
C ASP A 216 -21.25 11.57 -16.33
N SER A 217 -20.41 12.29 -17.09
CA SER A 217 -19.92 11.82 -18.40
C SER A 217 -18.48 12.22 -18.65
N PRO A 218 -17.50 11.38 -18.26
CA PRO A 218 -16.10 11.62 -18.59
C PRO A 218 -15.91 11.57 -20.12
N ASP A 219 -15.19 12.56 -20.69
CA ASP A 219 -14.82 12.55 -22.11
C ASP A 219 -13.82 11.44 -22.40
N LYS A 220 -14.34 10.27 -22.73
CA LYS A 220 -13.52 9.14 -23.18
C LYS A 220 -12.92 9.44 -24.54
N VAL A 221 -11.66 9.03 -24.74
CA VAL A 221 -11.05 9.06 -26.07
C VAL A 221 -11.87 8.17 -27.00
N SER A 222 -12.72 8.83 -27.76
CA SER A 222 -13.61 8.17 -28.73
C SER A 222 -12.83 7.62 -29.92
N ASP A 223 -13.47 6.75 -30.72
CA ASP A 223 -12.89 6.30 -31.98
C ASP A 223 -12.64 7.46 -32.95
N GLU A 224 -13.39 8.56 -32.82
CA GLU A 224 -13.20 9.79 -33.61
C GLU A 224 -11.88 10.48 -33.21
N VAL A 225 -11.65 10.71 -31.92
CA VAL A 225 -10.39 11.29 -31.41
C VAL A 225 -9.20 10.42 -31.79
N PHE A 226 -9.34 9.11 -31.73
CA PHE A 226 -8.31 8.18 -32.15
C PHE A 226 -8.01 8.31 -33.64
N ASN A 227 -9.03 8.36 -34.51
CA ASN A 227 -8.85 8.53 -35.95
C ASN A 227 -8.25 9.91 -36.31
N GLU A 228 -8.66 10.98 -35.64
CA GLU A 228 -8.04 12.30 -35.77
C GLU A 228 -6.56 12.28 -35.35
N THR A 229 -6.24 11.54 -34.27
CA THR A 229 -4.86 11.37 -33.79
C THR A 229 -4.01 10.68 -34.87
N ILE A 230 -4.49 9.61 -35.47
CA ILE A 230 -3.80 8.93 -36.58
C ILE A 230 -3.59 9.90 -37.76
N GLY A 231 -4.65 10.62 -38.18
CA GLY A 231 -4.54 11.58 -39.26
C GLY A 231 -3.55 12.70 -39.01
N TRP A 232 -3.46 13.17 -37.78
CA TRP A 232 -2.49 14.17 -37.35
C TRP A 232 -1.05 13.61 -37.38
N VAL A 233 -0.81 12.44 -36.77
CA VAL A 233 0.54 11.82 -36.65
C VAL A 233 1.15 11.51 -38.00
N HIS A 234 0.35 11.13 -39.01
CA HIS A 234 0.85 10.88 -40.38
C HIS A 234 1.40 12.14 -41.08
N ASN A 235 0.94 13.33 -40.69
CA ASN A 235 1.27 14.58 -41.37
C ASN A 235 2.10 15.54 -40.48
N ALA A 236 2.25 15.23 -39.18
CA ALA A 236 2.90 16.10 -38.21
C ALA A 236 4.37 15.71 -37.98
N CYS A 237 5.23 16.71 -37.82
CA CYS A 237 6.54 16.53 -37.24
C CYS A 237 6.39 16.60 -35.71
N PRO A 238 6.78 15.58 -34.93
CA PRO A 238 6.67 15.62 -33.48
C PRO A 238 7.53 16.76 -32.92
N ALA A 239 7.03 17.43 -31.86
CA ALA A 239 7.82 18.42 -31.14
C ALA A 239 9.05 17.75 -30.51
N SER A 240 10.13 18.50 -30.33
CA SER A 240 11.29 18.01 -29.58
C SER A 240 10.93 17.83 -28.11
N VAL A 241 11.51 16.81 -27.48
CA VAL A 241 11.39 16.62 -26.02
C VAL A 241 11.90 17.86 -25.27
N PRO A 242 11.31 18.20 -24.11
CA PRO A 242 11.79 19.32 -23.31
C PRO A 242 13.29 19.13 -23.01
N SER A 243 14.11 20.13 -23.34
CA SER A 243 15.49 20.14 -22.87
C SER A 243 15.46 20.33 -21.34
N GLU A 244 16.22 19.52 -20.59
CA GLU A 244 16.43 19.83 -19.17
C GLU A 244 16.94 21.28 -19.10
N SER A 245 16.09 22.18 -18.62
CA SER A 245 16.55 23.53 -18.31
C SER A 245 17.66 23.35 -17.29
N THR A 246 18.87 23.71 -17.67
CA THR A 246 19.93 23.95 -16.70
C THR A 246 19.38 25.04 -15.80
N VAL A 247 18.89 24.65 -14.62
CA VAL A 247 18.57 25.61 -13.58
C VAL A 247 19.88 26.35 -13.33
N GLU A 248 20.00 27.55 -13.91
CA GLU A 248 21.06 28.46 -13.52
C GLU A 248 20.86 28.70 -12.04
N PHE A 249 21.71 28.06 -11.24
CA PHE A 249 21.76 28.40 -9.83
C PHE A 249 22.23 29.84 -9.79
N ALA A 250 21.38 30.72 -9.25
CA ALA A 250 21.81 32.06 -8.91
C ALA A 250 23.12 31.93 -8.13
N THR A 251 24.18 32.36 -8.76
CA THR A 251 25.55 32.37 -8.18
C THR A 251 25.68 33.40 -7.07
N ASP A 252 24.73 34.28 -6.95
CA ASP A 252 24.67 35.25 -5.85
C ASP A 252 24.34 34.41 -4.59
N GLN A 253 25.37 34.26 -3.75
CA GLN A 253 25.16 33.80 -2.38
C GLN A 253 24.34 34.93 -1.74
N PRO A 254 23.10 34.66 -1.28
CA PRO A 254 22.41 35.62 -0.47
C PRO A 254 23.30 35.95 0.73
N ASP A 255 23.37 37.19 1.13
CA ASP A 255 24.01 37.61 2.37
C ASP A 255 23.60 36.65 3.49
N PRO A 256 24.52 36.22 4.36
CA PRO A 256 24.16 35.32 5.47
C PRO A 256 23.03 36.03 6.23
N LEU A 257 21.82 35.47 6.10
CA LEU A 257 20.65 35.95 6.81
C LEU A 257 21.00 36.02 8.29
N THR A 258 20.73 37.14 8.91
CA THR A 258 21.00 37.36 10.34
C THR A 258 20.25 36.28 11.15
N GLN A 259 20.79 35.79 12.25
CA GLN A 259 20.16 34.72 13.06
C GLN A 259 19.17 35.33 14.10
N GLU A 260 18.65 36.51 13.91
CA GLU A 260 17.88 37.24 14.94
C GLU A 260 16.36 37.05 14.88
N GLY A 261 15.82 36.35 13.86
CA GLY A 261 14.37 36.13 13.72
C GLY A 261 13.88 34.89 14.43
N GLY A 262 12.63 34.90 14.93
CA GLY A 262 11.97 33.71 15.51
C GLY A 262 11.65 32.64 14.46
N TRP A 263 11.25 31.45 14.92
CA TRP A 263 10.83 30.35 14.07
C TRP A 263 9.32 30.35 13.81
N ILE A 264 8.95 29.83 12.66
CA ILE A 264 7.57 29.51 12.28
C ILE A 264 7.51 28.02 11.97
N THR A 265 6.52 27.33 12.50
CA THR A 265 6.30 25.89 12.27
C THR A 265 5.01 25.68 11.50
N VAL A 266 5.07 24.85 10.46
CA VAL A 266 3.92 24.33 9.71
C VAL A 266 3.86 22.84 9.96
N LYS A 267 2.78 22.35 10.56
CA LYS A 267 2.53 20.92 10.73
C LYS A 267 2.04 20.36 9.41
N MET A 268 2.56 19.20 9.02
CA MET A 268 2.21 18.51 7.78
C MET A 268 1.72 17.12 8.07
N HIS A 269 0.57 16.77 7.48
CA HIS A 269 0.00 15.44 7.49
C HIS A 269 0.35 14.77 6.16
N CYS A 270 0.99 13.63 6.23
CA CYS A 270 1.40 12.84 5.07
C CYS A 270 0.62 11.52 5.06
N GLU A 271 -0.45 11.44 4.29
CA GLU A 271 -1.21 10.20 4.12
C GLU A 271 -0.56 9.34 3.04
N LEU A 272 -0.22 8.08 3.35
CA LEU A 272 0.34 7.14 2.40
C LEU A 272 -0.78 6.58 1.50
N LYS A 273 -0.74 6.92 0.22
CA LYS A 273 -1.67 6.39 -0.79
C LYS A 273 -1.17 5.08 -1.40
N THR A 274 0.16 4.90 -1.44
CA THR A 274 0.82 3.63 -1.79
C THR A 274 1.96 3.35 -0.81
N PRO A 275 2.43 2.09 -0.67
CA PRO A 275 3.58 1.79 0.16
C PRO A 275 4.80 2.62 -0.22
N VAL A 276 5.61 3.02 0.75
CA VAL A 276 6.79 3.88 0.55
C VAL A 276 8.07 3.09 0.75
N VAL A 277 8.93 3.05 -0.25
CA VAL A 277 10.27 2.46 -0.12
C VAL A 277 11.23 3.50 0.42
N VAL A 278 11.48 3.44 1.72
CA VAL A 278 12.45 4.29 2.42
C VAL A 278 13.80 3.58 2.39
N PRO A 279 14.78 4.03 1.58
CA PRO A 279 16.02 3.28 1.41
C PRO A 279 16.84 3.27 2.71
N ARG A 280 17.09 2.09 3.25
CA ARG A 280 17.92 1.89 4.43
C ARG A 280 19.21 1.12 4.08
N ARG A 281 19.11 -0.15 3.75
CA ARG A 281 20.25 -0.99 3.32
C ARG A 281 19.79 -2.11 2.40
N THR A 282 20.72 -2.67 1.64
CA THR A 282 20.48 -3.85 0.80
C THR A 282 21.26 -5.03 1.37
N ILE A 283 20.60 -6.17 1.53
CA ILE A 283 21.21 -7.42 2.00
C ILE A 283 20.99 -8.47 0.92
N GLY A 284 22.04 -8.87 0.21
CA GLY A 284 21.93 -9.75 -0.95
C GLY A 284 21.04 -9.10 -2.03
N ASN A 285 19.92 -9.76 -2.35
CA ASN A 285 18.90 -9.28 -3.29
C ASN A 285 17.67 -8.68 -2.59
N VAL A 286 17.72 -8.39 -1.28
CA VAL A 286 16.63 -7.78 -0.51
C VAL A 286 16.98 -6.34 -0.17
N GLN A 287 16.16 -5.41 -0.59
CA GLN A 287 16.23 -4.00 -0.22
C GLN A 287 15.34 -3.75 1.00
N LEU A 288 15.93 -3.43 2.14
CA LEU A 288 15.23 -3.12 3.38
C LEU A 288 14.79 -1.66 3.41
N SER A 289 13.62 -1.40 4.02
CA SER A 289 13.00 -0.09 4.21
C SER A 289 13.15 0.41 5.64
N GLY A 290 13.07 1.73 5.80
CA GLY A 290 12.96 2.37 7.11
C GLY A 290 11.52 2.43 7.60
N SER A 291 11.34 2.61 8.91
CA SER A 291 10.03 2.67 9.59
C SER A 291 9.43 4.08 9.70
N ARG A 292 10.10 5.11 9.20
CA ARG A 292 9.67 6.51 9.12
C ARG A 292 10.08 7.09 7.78
N ILE A 293 9.46 8.19 7.36
CA ILE A 293 9.88 8.91 6.15
C ILE A 293 10.83 10.03 6.58
N PRO A 294 12.15 9.89 6.35
CA PRO A 294 13.12 10.90 6.77
C PRO A 294 12.91 12.25 6.08
N GLY A 295 13.20 13.33 6.78
CA GLY A 295 13.09 14.70 6.25
C GLY A 295 13.84 14.91 4.93
N TRP A 296 14.98 14.23 4.71
CA TRP A 296 15.72 14.30 3.45
C TRP A 296 14.98 13.70 2.24
N LEU A 297 13.99 12.81 2.45
CA LEU A 297 13.10 12.33 1.38
C LEU A 297 11.94 13.30 1.12
N LEU A 298 11.51 14.08 2.12
CA LEU A 298 10.46 15.09 2.01
C LEU A 298 11.00 16.43 1.50
N MET A 299 12.26 16.74 1.76
CA MET A 299 12.91 17.99 1.34
C MET A 299 12.73 18.30 -0.16
N PRO A 300 12.90 17.36 -1.12
CA PRO A 300 12.64 17.63 -2.53
C PRO A 300 11.19 18.04 -2.82
N VAL A 301 10.23 17.49 -2.07
CA VAL A 301 8.80 17.87 -2.19
C VAL A 301 8.62 19.33 -1.74
N VAL A 302 9.13 19.68 -0.56
CA VAL A 302 9.05 21.04 0.00
C VAL A 302 9.72 22.05 -0.93
N LEU A 303 10.96 21.79 -1.36
CA LEU A 303 11.69 22.70 -2.27
C LEU A 303 10.97 22.82 -3.62
N GLY A 304 10.49 21.73 -4.18
CA GLY A 304 9.75 21.74 -5.46
C GLY A 304 8.46 22.55 -5.39
N SER A 305 7.72 22.44 -4.30
CA SER A 305 6.44 23.15 -4.10
C SER A 305 6.64 24.65 -3.82
N LEU A 306 7.70 25.01 -3.10
CA LEU A 306 7.90 26.37 -2.60
C LEU A 306 8.84 27.23 -3.44
N ARG A 307 9.63 26.66 -4.36
CA ARG A 307 10.68 27.39 -5.11
C ARG A 307 10.16 28.60 -5.86
N ASN A 308 8.97 28.54 -6.42
CA ASN A 308 8.35 29.66 -7.13
C ASN A 308 7.75 30.73 -6.19
N THR A 309 7.52 30.38 -4.93
CA THR A 309 6.90 31.25 -3.93
C THR A 309 7.95 31.83 -2.97
N LEU A 310 8.99 31.07 -2.68
CA LEU A 310 10.10 31.40 -1.78
C LEU A 310 11.43 31.38 -2.57
N PRO A 311 11.87 32.49 -3.17
CA PRO A 311 13.08 32.53 -4.00
C PRO A 311 14.36 32.05 -3.28
N GLN A 312 14.44 32.25 -1.96
CA GLN A 312 15.59 31.86 -1.14
C GLN A 312 15.47 30.48 -0.50
N VAL A 313 14.45 29.66 -0.84
CA VAL A 313 14.17 28.37 -0.19
C VAL A 313 15.35 27.39 -0.22
N ASP A 314 16.05 27.29 -1.34
CA ASP A 314 17.22 26.42 -1.48
C ASP A 314 18.41 26.89 -0.62
N ALA A 315 18.62 28.19 -0.48
CA ALA A 315 19.66 28.78 0.37
C ALA A 315 19.33 28.60 1.85
N ALA A 316 18.08 28.88 2.25
CA ALA A 316 17.57 28.68 3.60
C ALA A 316 17.70 27.21 4.07
N ALA A 317 17.37 26.25 3.21
CA ALA A 317 17.55 24.82 3.52
C ALA A 317 19.03 24.47 3.75
N ARG A 318 19.95 24.98 2.91
CA ARG A 318 21.40 24.75 3.08
C ARG A 318 21.95 25.40 4.33
N ALA A 319 21.46 26.56 4.70
CA ALA A 319 21.87 27.29 5.90
C ALA A 319 21.27 26.72 7.20
N GLY A 320 20.31 25.79 7.10
CA GLY A 320 19.57 25.24 8.24
C GLY A 320 18.56 26.23 8.83
N GLN A 321 18.10 27.17 8.04
CA GLN A 321 17.04 28.14 8.35
C GLN A 321 15.65 27.65 7.89
N LEU A 322 15.64 26.57 7.09
CA LEU A 322 14.49 25.76 6.74
C LEU A 322 14.81 24.30 7.07
N ILE A 323 13.98 23.69 7.89
CA ILE A 323 14.15 22.32 8.39
C ILE A 323 12.88 21.52 8.11
N VAL A 324 13.02 20.35 7.49
CA VAL A 324 11.95 19.38 7.34
C VAL A 324 12.23 18.22 8.27
N THR A 325 11.39 18.00 9.27
CA THR A 325 11.58 16.92 10.22
C THR A 325 11.20 15.55 9.63
N ASP A 326 11.59 14.46 10.26
CA ASP A 326 11.16 13.12 9.89
C ASP A 326 9.64 12.99 10.07
N ALA A 327 8.95 12.38 9.08
CA ALA A 327 7.55 12.02 9.25
C ALA A 327 7.45 10.67 9.97
N THR A 328 6.78 10.68 11.11
CA THR A 328 6.57 9.54 11.99
C THR A 328 5.08 9.18 12.06
N PRO A 329 4.72 7.91 12.38
CA PRO A 329 3.32 7.53 12.55
C PRO A 329 2.57 8.45 13.50
N GLU A 330 1.32 8.75 13.19
CA GLU A 330 0.44 9.49 14.10
C GLU A 330 0.03 8.63 15.29
N ILE A 331 0.13 9.17 16.48
CA ILE A 331 -0.42 8.60 17.71
C ILE A 331 -1.25 9.69 18.40
N ASP A 332 -2.50 9.42 18.69
CA ASP A 332 -3.44 10.33 19.39
C ASP A 332 -3.52 11.73 18.74
N GLY A 333 -3.50 11.78 17.41
CA GLY A 333 -3.57 13.04 16.66
C GLY A 333 -2.29 13.88 16.66
N ALA A 334 -1.18 13.35 17.18
CA ALA A 334 0.12 14.02 17.25
C ALA A 334 1.24 13.22 16.56
N PRO A 335 2.36 13.88 16.17
CA PRO A 335 3.53 13.16 15.69
C PRO A 335 4.12 12.31 16.81
N SER A 336 4.33 11.03 16.53
CA SER A 336 5.03 10.15 17.45
C SER A 336 6.54 10.36 17.37
N ARG A 337 7.24 9.83 18.37
CA ARG A 337 8.70 9.95 18.50
C ARG A 337 9.34 8.57 18.59
N PRO A 338 10.57 8.34 18.09
CA PRO A 338 11.25 7.06 18.25
C PRO A 338 11.40 6.74 19.73
N ILE A 339 11.08 5.52 20.16
CA ILE A 339 11.17 5.13 21.57
C ILE A 339 12.58 5.38 22.10
N PRO A 340 12.75 6.03 23.28
CA PRO A 340 14.06 6.26 23.85
C PRO A 340 14.71 4.93 24.25
N PHE A 341 15.96 4.70 23.83
CA PHE A 341 16.65 3.44 24.07
C PHE A 341 16.94 3.16 25.57
N ALA A 342 16.78 4.15 26.43
CA ALA A 342 16.81 3.96 27.87
C ALA A 342 15.55 3.32 28.45
N MET A 343 14.48 3.23 27.69
CA MET A 343 13.24 2.56 28.10
C MET A 343 13.44 1.04 28.07
N ALA A 344 13.09 0.36 29.15
CA ALA A 344 13.25 -1.07 29.32
C ALA A 344 11.93 -1.74 29.75
N HIS A 345 11.76 -3.00 29.40
CA HIS A 345 10.65 -3.87 29.81
C HIS A 345 11.17 -5.22 30.30
N GLU A 346 10.37 -6.01 31.01
CA GLU A 346 10.75 -7.33 31.49
C GLU A 346 10.98 -8.30 30.29
N LYS A 347 12.08 -9.06 30.37
CA LYS A 347 12.43 -10.02 29.31
C LYS A 347 11.44 -11.18 29.31
N GLY A 348 10.78 -11.42 28.19
CA GLY A 348 9.79 -12.49 28.02
C GLY A 348 8.34 -12.05 28.23
N SER A 349 8.08 -10.84 28.75
CA SER A 349 6.77 -10.23 28.65
C SER A 349 6.55 -9.73 27.21
N GLU A 350 5.40 -10.03 26.60
CA GLU A 350 5.00 -9.36 25.38
C GLU A 350 4.83 -7.88 25.71
N SER A 351 5.42 -7.04 24.88
CA SER A 351 5.63 -5.61 25.17
C SER A 351 4.35 -4.76 25.21
N ALA A 352 3.16 -5.34 25.07
CA ALA A 352 1.91 -4.60 25.07
C ALA A 352 1.45 -4.15 26.46
N ASN A 353 1.53 -4.99 27.50
CA ASN A 353 0.92 -4.79 28.81
C ASN A 353 1.91 -4.90 29.98
N GLY A 354 3.19 -4.59 29.77
CA GLY A 354 4.23 -4.74 30.79
C GLY A 354 4.61 -3.44 31.48
N GLU A 355 5.18 -3.57 32.69
CA GLU A 355 5.85 -2.47 33.38
C GLU A 355 7.06 -2.00 32.57
N PHE A 356 7.27 -0.67 32.53
CA PHE A 356 8.42 -0.05 31.89
C PHE A 356 9.30 0.67 32.90
N TRP A 357 10.58 0.71 32.65
CA TRP A 357 11.58 1.39 33.47
C TRP A 357 12.39 2.36 32.61
N ASN A 358 12.59 3.57 33.13
CA ASN A 358 13.52 4.54 32.58
C ASN A 358 14.92 4.29 33.17
N ARG A 359 15.81 3.64 32.43
CA ARG A 359 17.14 3.25 32.87
C ARG A 359 18.13 4.43 33.09
N LEU A 360 17.76 5.64 32.68
CA LEU A 360 18.49 6.86 33.05
C LEU A 360 18.18 7.33 34.49
N LYS A 361 17.04 6.88 35.06
CA LYS A 361 16.52 7.34 36.35
C LYS A 361 16.22 6.21 37.32
N GLU A 362 15.92 5.03 36.84
CA GLU A 362 15.54 3.85 37.61
C GLU A 362 16.60 2.77 37.51
N PRO A 363 17.05 2.21 38.65
CA PRO A 363 17.94 1.05 38.64
C PRO A 363 17.23 -0.18 38.05
N GLU A 364 17.98 -1.23 37.75
CA GLU A 364 17.44 -2.50 37.37
C GLU A 364 16.59 -3.10 38.49
N PRO A 365 15.33 -3.48 38.25
CA PRO A 365 14.47 -4.01 39.32
C PRO A 365 15.04 -5.33 39.85
N GLU A 366 15.02 -5.49 41.18
CA GLU A 366 15.52 -6.72 41.80
C GLU A 366 14.70 -7.95 41.38
N GLY A 367 15.38 -9.02 40.99
CA GLY A 367 14.76 -10.30 40.65
C GLY A 367 14.12 -10.35 39.26
N LYS A 368 14.12 -9.26 38.50
CA LYS A 368 13.61 -9.21 37.12
C LYS A 368 14.74 -8.98 36.13
N GLN A 369 14.75 -9.72 35.02
CA GLN A 369 15.64 -9.43 33.91
C GLN A 369 14.95 -8.46 32.95
N VAL A 370 15.52 -7.30 32.69
CA VAL A 370 14.98 -6.30 31.78
C VAL A 370 15.72 -6.26 30.45
N LYS A 371 14.98 -5.87 29.41
CA LYS A 371 15.50 -5.69 28.05
C LYS A 371 15.17 -4.28 27.59
N LEU A 372 16.16 -3.57 27.04
CA LEU A 372 15.96 -2.24 26.44
C LEU A 372 15.09 -2.37 25.19
N VAL A 373 14.13 -1.44 25.05
CA VAL A 373 13.29 -1.35 23.86
C VAL A 373 14.15 -0.89 22.68
N ARG A 374 13.98 -1.52 21.54
CA ARG A 374 14.90 -1.32 20.42
C ARG A 374 14.26 -0.67 19.18
N GLU A 375 12.96 -0.74 19.03
CA GLU A 375 12.22 -0.34 17.86
C GLU A 375 10.84 0.18 18.24
N GLY A 376 10.23 0.99 17.38
CA GLY A 376 8.90 1.52 17.54
C GLY A 376 8.88 3.02 17.82
N PHE A 377 7.66 3.52 17.93
CA PHE A 377 7.35 4.92 18.18
C PHE A 377 6.48 5.05 19.42
N ILE A 378 6.55 6.21 20.07
CA ILE A 378 5.81 6.51 21.29
C ILE A 378 5.21 7.91 21.20
N GLY A 379 3.98 8.07 21.70
CA GLY A 379 3.30 9.36 21.77
C GLY A 379 3.86 10.30 22.85
N ASN A 380 3.15 11.40 23.08
CA ASN A 380 3.47 12.33 24.16
C ASN A 380 2.87 11.85 25.47
N MET A 381 3.61 12.02 26.56
CA MET A 381 3.11 11.71 27.91
C MET A 381 2.04 12.74 28.28
N ALA A 382 0.85 12.29 28.63
CA ALA A 382 -0.27 13.12 29.07
C ALA A 382 -1.00 12.46 30.25
N ASP A 383 -1.61 13.25 31.10
CA ASP A 383 -2.49 12.81 32.20
C ASP A 383 -1.91 11.75 33.14
N GLY A 384 -0.59 11.68 33.32
CA GLY A 384 0.05 10.74 34.23
C GLY A 384 -0.07 9.27 33.79
N LYS A 385 -0.25 9.00 32.49
CA LYS A 385 -0.25 7.68 31.88
C LYS A 385 0.90 7.54 30.91
N LEU A 386 1.32 6.27 30.66
CA LEU A 386 2.25 5.98 29.58
C LEU A 386 1.55 6.17 28.23
N PRO A 387 2.18 6.88 27.30
CA PRO A 387 1.57 7.12 26.01
C PRO A 387 1.49 5.85 25.16
N GLY A 388 0.58 5.86 24.19
CA GLY A 388 0.44 4.83 23.17
C GLY A 388 1.75 4.57 22.41
N ARG A 389 1.94 3.35 21.97
CA ARG A 389 3.10 2.92 21.17
C ARG A 389 2.64 2.40 19.82
N ALA A 390 3.46 2.65 18.82
CA ALA A 390 3.16 2.24 17.45
C ALA A 390 4.38 1.57 16.82
N PHE A 391 4.10 0.59 15.95
CA PHE A 391 5.11 -0.09 15.14
C PHE A 391 4.70 0.04 13.68
N ALA A 392 5.60 0.53 12.84
CA ALA A 392 5.35 0.61 11.42
C ALA A 392 5.43 -0.77 10.78
N GLU A 393 4.43 -1.13 10.00
CA GLU A 393 4.40 -2.38 9.25
C GLU A 393 5.03 -2.24 7.89
N HIS A 394 5.60 -3.33 7.41
CA HIS A 394 6.28 -3.41 6.12
C HIS A 394 5.79 -4.60 5.33
N ASP A 395 5.57 -4.37 4.03
CA ASP A 395 5.36 -5.43 3.06
C ASP A 395 6.66 -5.79 2.36
N LEU A 396 6.90 -7.08 2.19
CA LEU A 396 8.01 -7.60 1.41
C LEU A 396 7.52 -8.11 0.05
N VAL A 397 7.83 -7.35 -0.98
CA VAL A 397 7.39 -7.63 -2.34
C VAL A 397 8.52 -8.14 -3.21
N THR A 398 8.31 -9.27 -3.89
CA THR A 398 9.30 -9.86 -4.80
C THR A 398 9.06 -9.39 -6.22
N HIS A 399 10.09 -8.90 -6.87
CA HIS A 399 10.11 -8.43 -8.25
C HIS A 399 11.01 -9.28 -9.13
N ASN A 400 10.65 -9.40 -10.39
CA ASN A 400 11.48 -10.00 -11.43
C ASN A 400 11.90 -8.92 -12.45
N VAL A 401 13.12 -9.01 -12.91
CA VAL A 401 13.55 -8.27 -14.10
C VAL A 401 13.25 -9.12 -15.33
N ILE A 402 12.52 -8.54 -16.28
CA ILE A 402 12.15 -9.18 -17.53
C ILE A 402 13.20 -8.78 -18.57
N ASP A 403 13.71 -9.75 -19.28
CA ASP A 403 14.60 -9.54 -20.44
C ASP A 403 13.74 -9.13 -21.64
N ASP A 404 14.10 -8.02 -22.27
CA ASP A 404 13.29 -7.41 -23.35
C ASP A 404 13.23 -8.28 -24.61
N GLU A 405 14.32 -8.99 -24.95
CA GLU A 405 14.37 -9.85 -26.14
C GLU A 405 13.51 -11.10 -25.98
N THR A 406 13.58 -11.73 -24.81
CA THR A 406 12.89 -13.00 -24.57
C THR A 406 11.51 -12.84 -23.94
N GLY A 407 11.20 -11.68 -23.36
CA GLY A 407 9.99 -11.42 -22.58
C GLY A 407 9.88 -12.31 -21.35
N ARG A 408 10.99 -12.78 -20.76
CA ARG A 408 11.05 -13.70 -19.62
C ARG A 408 12.11 -13.27 -18.61
N PRO A 409 11.97 -13.63 -17.33
CA PRO A 409 13.04 -13.48 -16.36
C PRO A 409 14.29 -14.27 -16.81
N ASN A 410 15.44 -13.60 -16.82
CA ASN A 410 16.73 -14.18 -17.20
C ASN A 410 17.74 -13.88 -16.10
N ALA A 411 18.56 -14.87 -15.72
CA ALA A 411 19.59 -14.71 -14.70
C ALA A 411 20.65 -13.65 -15.10
N GLY A 412 20.89 -13.45 -16.40
CA GLY A 412 21.83 -12.45 -16.93
C GLY A 412 21.37 -10.99 -16.74
N VAL A 413 20.06 -10.74 -16.51
CA VAL A 413 19.45 -9.39 -16.40
C VAL A 413 19.21 -8.99 -14.94
N GLY A 414 19.73 -9.71 -13.95
CA GLY A 414 19.61 -9.37 -12.52
C GLY A 414 18.61 -10.18 -11.72
N GLY A 415 17.86 -11.07 -12.36
CA GLY A 415 17.05 -12.09 -11.66
C GLY A 415 15.92 -11.58 -10.80
N VAL A 416 15.73 -12.25 -9.67
CA VAL A 416 14.69 -11.98 -8.67
C VAL A 416 15.27 -11.13 -7.54
N TYR A 417 14.57 -10.08 -7.14
CA TYR A 417 14.91 -9.27 -5.98
C TYR A 417 13.66 -8.91 -5.17
N SER A 418 13.84 -8.67 -3.88
CA SER A 418 12.74 -8.31 -3.00
C SER A 418 12.91 -6.89 -2.46
N VAL A 419 11.80 -6.20 -2.28
CA VAL A 419 11.75 -4.84 -1.77
C VAL A 419 10.82 -4.80 -0.58
N GLU A 420 11.33 -4.34 0.52
CA GLU A 420 10.53 -4.01 1.69
C GLU A 420 10.01 -2.57 1.54
N ALA A 421 8.74 -2.36 1.82
CA ALA A 421 8.08 -1.07 1.72
C ALA A 421 7.21 -0.80 2.95
N LEU A 422 7.24 0.44 3.43
CA LEU A 422 6.42 0.92 4.53
C LEU A 422 4.96 1.01 4.07
N THR A 423 4.03 0.29 4.71
CA THR A 423 2.63 0.20 4.27
C THR A 423 1.73 1.29 4.82
N GLY A 424 2.14 1.97 5.88
CA GLY A 424 1.30 2.90 6.61
C GLY A 424 0.35 2.23 7.61
N HIS A 425 0.28 0.92 7.67
CA HIS A 425 -0.39 0.24 8.78
C HIS A 425 0.46 0.38 10.04
N ILE A 426 -0.21 0.61 11.16
CA ILE A 426 0.43 0.81 12.45
C ILE A 426 -0.14 -0.23 13.40
N ALA A 427 0.70 -1.13 13.88
CA ALA A 427 0.33 -2.05 14.94
C ALA A 427 0.39 -1.32 16.27
N SER A 428 -0.74 -1.15 16.94
CA SER A 428 -0.86 -0.63 18.31
C SER A 428 -1.42 -1.73 19.19
N GLY A 429 -0.63 -2.22 20.15
CA GLY A 429 -1.06 -3.29 21.06
C GLY A 429 -1.42 -4.61 20.35
N SER A 430 -2.56 -5.22 20.70
CA SER A 430 -3.05 -6.48 20.14
C SER A 430 -3.88 -6.33 18.87
N GLU A 431 -4.25 -5.10 18.47
CA GLU A 431 -5.04 -4.82 17.28
C GLU A 431 -4.31 -3.82 16.36
N ALA A 432 -4.26 -4.13 15.07
CA ALA A 432 -3.70 -3.25 14.06
C ALA A 432 -4.63 -2.06 13.84
N THR A 433 -4.21 -0.87 14.26
CA THR A 433 -4.91 0.38 13.94
C THR A 433 -4.45 0.85 12.57
N THR A 434 -5.38 1.02 11.64
CA THR A 434 -5.09 1.41 10.25
C THR A 434 -4.96 2.93 10.12
N SER A 435 -4.02 3.56 10.83
CA SER A 435 -3.70 4.96 10.52
C SER A 435 -2.63 5.00 9.43
N LYS A 436 -2.99 5.49 8.25
CA LYS A 436 -2.05 5.71 7.12
C LYS A 436 -1.41 7.10 7.18
N ILE A 437 -1.57 7.80 8.30
CA ILE A 437 -1.13 9.19 8.47
C ILE A 437 0.21 9.21 9.20
N PHE A 438 1.15 9.88 8.58
CA PHE A 438 2.44 10.25 9.16
C PHE A 438 2.47 11.76 9.34
N ARG A 439 3.05 12.21 10.45
CA ARG A 439 3.16 13.63 10.76
C ARG A 439 4.60 14.08 10.80
N CYS A 440 4.85 15.29 10.27
CA CYS A 440 6.13 15.98 10.34
C CYS A 440 5.91 17.49 10.45
N GLU A 441 7.00 18.22 10.60
CA GLU A 441 7.00 19.67 10.68
C GLU A 441 7.94 20.27 9.65
N LEU A 442 7.49 21.36 9.03
CA LEU A 442 8.34 22.30 8.32
C LEU A 442 8.60 23.48 9.24
N ARG A 443 9.85 23.69 9.61
CA ARG A 443 10.30 24.81 10.46
C ARG A 443 11.05 25.82 9.59
N VAL A 444 10.65 27.07 9.62
CA VAL A 444 11.23 28.13 8.79
C VAL A 444 11.53 29.34 9.65
N ARG A 445 12.71 29.93 9.48
CA ARG A 445 13.04 31.24 10.08
C ARG A 445 12.14 32.33 9.51
N ARG A 446 11.64 33.24 10.33
CA ARG A 446 10.72 34.32 9.94
C ARG A 446 11.29 35.14 8.80
N GLU A 447 12.58 35.42 8.82
CA GLU A 447 13.29 36.22 7.81
C GLU A 447 13.20 35.61 6.40
N VAL A 448 13.08 34.29 6.29
CA VAL A 448 12.91 33.58 4.99
C VAL A 448 11.54 33.88 4.38
N LEU A 449 10.59 34.30 5.22
CA LEU A 449 9.21 34.62 4.84
C LEU A 449 8.93 36.12 4.69
N ASP A 450 9.94 36.95 4.86
CA ASP A 450 9.81 38.40 4.60
C ASP A 450 9.45 38.59 3.13
N ASP A 451 8.46 39.45 2.86
CA ASP A 451 7.88 39.73 1.53
C ASP A 451 7.08 38.57 0.89
N VAL A 452 6.75 37.51 1.63
CA VAL A 452 5.94 36.38 1.14
C VAL A 452 4.47 36.59 1.53
N SER A 453 3.56 36.37 0.57
CA SER A 453 2.12 36.45 0.81
C SER A 453 1.62 35.32 1.72
N ASN A 454 0.60 35.61 2.54
CA ASN A 454 -0.09 34.60 3.35
C ASN A 454 -0.63 33.47 2.48
N GLY A 455 -0.72 32.26 3.03
CA GLY A 455 -1.19 31.07 2.31
C GLY A 455 -0.10 30.37 1.47
N TRP A 456 1.17 30.73 1.61
CA TRP A 456 2.28 30.08 0.93
C TRP A 456 2.37 28.57 1.22
N GLN A 457 1.98 28.14 2.42
CA GLN A 457 1.98 26.74 2.85
C GLN A 457 0.99 25.88 2.05
N GLU A 458 -0.08 26.47 1.51
CA GLU A 458 -1.06 25.75 0.69
C GLU A 458 -0.43 25.12 -0.57
N LYS A 459 0.72 25.65 -1.02
CA LYS A 459 1.48 25.06 -2.13
C LYS A 459 2.07 23.68 -1.82
N LEU A 460 2.12 23.30 -0.55
CA LEU A 460 2.53 21.97 -0.11
C LEU A 460 1.42 20.95 -0.25
N ASN A 461 0.15 21.39 -0.28
CA ASN A 461 -1.02 20.51 -0.33
C ASN A 461 -1.10 19.77 -1.65
N GLY A 462 -1.45 18.50 -1.57
CA GLY A 462 -1.71 17.70 -2.75
C GLY A 462 -0.91 16.41 -2.80
N ARG A 463 -0.88 15.84 -4.00
CA ARG A 463 -0.27 14.54 -4.30
C ARG A 463 1.21 14.70 -4.60
N HIS A 464 2.04 13.96 -3.88
CA HIS A 464 3.50 13.96 -4.03
C HIS A 464 4.05 12.55 -4.09
N PHE A 465 5.32 12.43 -4.50
CA PHE A 465 6.02 11.15 -4.61
C PHE A 465 7.33 11.19 -3.83
N VAL A 466 7.49 10.25 -2.89
CA VAL A 466 8.66 10.16 -2.00
C VAL A 466 9.27 8.75 -2.02
N GLY A 467 10.55 8.66 -1.72
CA GLY A 467 11.26 7.40 -1.64
C GLY A 467 11.80 6.89 -2.98
N ARG A 468 12.01 5.58 -3.08
CA ARG A 468 12.47 4.91 -4.30
C ARG A 468 11.31 4.27 -5.05
N LYS A 469 11.52 3.98 -6.36
CA LYS A 469 10.55 3.30 -7.24
C LYS A 469 9.22 4.03 -7.42
N THR A 470 9.24 5.34 -7.39
CA THR A 470 8.08 6.23 -7.45
C THR A 470 7.42 6.34 -8.83
N ARG A 471 7.69 5.43 -9.76
CA ARG A 471 7.08 5.47 -11.11
C ARG A 471 5.61 5.04 -11.10
N GLY A 472 5.21 4.18 -10.14
CA GLY A 472 3.86 3.64 -10.09
C GLY A 472 3.45 3.08 -8.74
N ASP A 473 3.92 1.88 -8.39
CA ASP A 473 3.37 1.11 -7.25
C ASP A 473 3.78 1.64 -5.86
N TYR A 474 4.75 2.57 -5.79
CA TYR A 474 5.34 3.02 -4.54
C TYR A 474 5.46 4.53 -4.45
N GLY A 475 5.45 5.02 -3.20
CA GLY A 475 5.90 6.35 -2.85
C GLY A 475 4.90 7.47 -3.05
N GLN A 476 3.66 7.18 -3.39
CA GLN A 476 2.62 8.21 -3.49
C GLN A 476 2.11 8.57 -2.11
N ILE A 477 2.20 9.85 -1.77
CA ILE A 477 1.65 10.42 -0.56
C ILE A 477 0.74 11.60 -0.89
N TYR A 478 -0.21 11.88 -0.01
CA TYR A 478 -0.99 13.12 -0.01
C TYR A 478 -0.56 13.97 1.17
N VAL A 479 -0.14 15.20 0.91
CA VAL A 479 0.30 16.14 1.95
C VAL A 479 -0.79 17.16 2.19
N GLU A 480 -1.06 17.42 3.46
CA GLU A 480 -1.91 18.50 3.94
C GLU A 480 -1.13 19.31 4.98
N ALA A 481 -0.95 20.60 4.72
CA ALA A 481 -0.21 21.51 5.57
C ALA A 481 -1.19 22.38 6.39
N GLU A 482 -0.97 22.41 7.70
CA GLU A 482 -1.72 23.30 8.60
C GLU A 482 -1.28 24.76 8.47
N GLU A 483 -2.04 25.68 9.07
CA GLU A 483 -1.66 27.10 9.13
C GLU A 483 -0.33 27.30 9.88
N PRO A 484 0.51 28.22 9.41
CA PRO A 484 1.79 28.52 10.06
C PRO A 484 1.61 29.07 11.48
N ILE A 485 2.29 28.48 12.43
CA ILE A 485 2.25 28.88 13.84
C ILE A 485 3.60 29.46 14.25
N PRO A 486 3.66 30.70 14.74
CA PRO A 486 4.86 31.24 15.33
C PRO A 486 5.26 30.41 16.57
N VAL A 487 6.54 30.03 16.66
CA VAL A 487 7.03 29.33 17.84
C VAL A 487 7.27 30.37 18.96
N PRO A 488 6.67 30.16 20.15
CA PRO A 488 6.89 31.04 21.28
C PRO A 488 8.36 31.04 21.72
N ASP A 489 8.85 32.18 22.22
CA ASP A 489 10.22 32.30 22.77
C ASP A 489 10.46 31.33 23.99
N SER A 490 9.40 30.76 24.55
CA SER A 490 9.43 29.81 25.67
C SER A 490 9.56 28.32 25.28
N GLY A 491 9.53 28.00 23.97
CA GLY A 491 9.66 26.62 23.47
C GLY A 491 8.35 25.91 23.18
N LEU A 492 8.44 24.65 22.64
CA LEU A 492 7.32 23.86 22.15
C LEU A 492 6.47 23.17 23.24
N GLY A 493 6.79 23.38 24.52
CA GLY A 493 6.06 22.78 25.64
C GLY A 493 5.57 23.85 26.62
N GLU A 494 4.29 24.22 26.55
CA GLU A 494 3.66 25.00 27.61
C GLU A 494 3.50 24.12 28.84
N SER A 495 4.46 24.21 29.78
CA SER A 495 4.14 23.96 31.19
C SER A 495 3.63 25.27 31.78
N GLU A 496 2.34 25.44 31.92
CA GLU A 496 1.75 26.52 32.68
C GLU A 496 2.37 26.55 34.09
N GLY A 497 3.28 27.46 34.33
CA GLY A 497 3.80 27.76 35.67
C GLY A 497 5.32 27.91 35.86
N GLY A 498 6.16 27.77 34.83
CA GLY A 498 7.60 28.01 34.93
C GLY A 498 7.99 29.43 34.59
N SER A 499 8.60 30.18 35.50
CA SER A 499 9.24 31.46 35.20
C SER A 499 10.34 31.27 34.15
N SER A 500 10.40 32.11 33.11
CA SER A 500 11.37 32.05 32.01
C SER A 500 12.86 32.19 32.41
N GLU A 501 13.14 32.29 33.68
CA GLU A 501 14.46 32.48 34.30
C GLU A 501 15.02 31.24 35.00
N SER A 502 14.38 30.04 34.87
CA SER A 502 14.94 28.84 35.49
C SER A 502 16.25 28.43 34.79
N GLU A 503 17.34 28.43 35.57
CA GLU A 503 18.67 28.02 35.17
C GLU A 503 18.79 26.49 35.22
N LEU A 504 19.17 25.88 34.07
CA LEU A 504 19.37 24.45 33.94
C LEU A 504 20.87 24.10 33.95
N LYS A 505 21.26 23.14 34.77
CA LYS A 505 22.64 22.58 34.88
C LYS A 505 22.74 21.13 34.43
N GLU A 506 21.63 20.49 34.15
CA GLU A 506 21.55 19.08 33.66
C GLU A 506 20.57 19.02 32.52
N LEU A 507 20.95 18.37 31.41
CA LEU A 507 20.12 18.15 30.23
C LEU A 507 19.99 16.64 29.99
N ARG A 508 18.76 16.16 30.00
CA ARG A 508 18.43 14.81 29.50
C ARG A 508 18.10 14.92 28.04
N VAL A 509 19.04 14.52 27.21
CA VAL A 509 18.98 14.65 25.74
C VAL A 509 18.42 13.36 25.13
N TRP A 510 17.44 13.50 24.26
CA TRP A 510 16.84 12.44 23.48
C TRP A 510 16.91 12.79 22.00
N LEU A 511 17.60 11.99 21.20
CA LEU A 511 17.71 12.20 19.76
C LEU A 511 16.46 11.67 19.05
N LEU A 512 15.71 12.54 18.41
CA LEU A 512 14.46 12.24 17.72
C LEU A 512 14.69 11.81 16.26
N SER A 513 15.85 12.18 15.70
CA SER A 513 16.30 11.76 14.37
C SER A 513 17.75 11.31 14.39
N ASP A 514 18.18 10.65 13.30
CA ASP A 514 19.59 10.29 13.15
C ASP A 514 20.47 11.53 13.21
N THR A 515 21.57 11.45 13.94
CA THR A 515 22.42 12.61 14.23
C THR A 515 23.81 12.43 13.68
N LEU A 516 24.28 13.41 12.92
CA LEU A 516 25.61 13.45 12.32
C LEU A 516 26.45 14.53 13.00
N VAL A 517 27.49 14.12 13.72
CA VAL A 517 28.45 15.03 14.35
C VAL A 517 29.87 14.73 13.89
N ARG A 518 30.76 15.71 14.02
CA ARG A 518 32.19 15.56 13.73
C ARG A 518 33.02 15.84 14.99
N ASN A 519 34.10 15.11 15.07
CA ASN A 519 35.11 15.44 16.08
C ASN A 519 35.98 16.64 15.64
N GLU A 520 36.90 17.06 16.52
CA GLU A 520 37.83 18.18 16.28
C GLU A 520 38.69 18.02 15.02
N ARG A 521 38.87 16.77 14.52
CA ARG A 521 39.59 16.48 13.28
C ARG A 521 38.66 16.41 12.06
N LEU A 522 37.44 16.92 12.19
CA LEU A 522 36.40 16.92 11.15
C LEU A 522 36.02 15.50 10.64
N ARG A 523 36.30 14.44 11.41
CA ARG A 523 35.88 13.07 11.06
C ARG A 523 34.50 12.79 11.66
N PRO A 524 33.64 12.01 10.96
CA PRO A 524 32.38 11.55 11.56
C PRO A 524 32.63 10.89 12.90
N SER A 525 31.81 11.21 13.89
CA SER A 525 31.96 10.72 15.25
C SER A 525 30.65 10.16 15.81
N THR A 526 30.77 9.19 16.70
CA THR A 526 29.69 8.62 17.49
C THR A 526 29.96 8.73 19.00
N ASP A 527 30.98 9.51 19.33
CA ASP A 527 31.36 9.78 20.74
C ASP A 527 30.33 10.77 21.35
N PRO A 528 29.76 10.47 22.52
CA PRO A 528 28.84 11.39 23.21
C PRO A 528 29.49 12.72 23.59
N GLU A 529 30.79 12.77 23.84
CA GLU A 529 31.51 14.03 24.14
C GLU A 529 31.49 14.97 22.92
N ASP A 530 31.52 14.45 21.69
CA ASP A 530 31.37 15.27 20.49
C ASP A 530 29.95 15.83 20.34
N ILE A 531 28.92 15.08 20.82
CA ILE A 531 27.57 15.60 20.94
C ILE A 531 27.51 16.72 21.96
N GLY A 532 28.15 16.55 23.13
CA GLY A 532 28.26 17.60 24.15
C GLY A 532 28.87 18.88 23.60
N ARG A 533 29.94 18.81 22.80
CA ARG A 533 30.58 19.95 22.14
C ARG A 533 29.64 20.61 21.10
N GLU A 534 28.87 19.85 20.37
CA GLU A 534 27.91 20.42 19.42
C GLU A 534 26.76 21.12 20.17
N ILE A 535 26.25 20.52 21.24
CA ILE A 535 25.25 21.14 22.14
C ILE A 535 25.80 22.44 22.72
N ALA A 536 27.02 22.46 23.26
CA ALA A 536 27.66 23.67 23.77
C ALA A 536 27.76 24.77 22.74
N THR A 537 28.16 24.43 21.51
CA THR A 537 28.25 25.37 20.41
C THR A 537 26.90 25.99 20.08
N ARG A 538 25.81 25.19 20.11
CA ARG A 538 24.44 25.67 19.85
C ARG A 538 23.86 26.52 20.99
N LEU A 539 24.16 26.17 22.20
CA LEU A 539 23.78 26.95 23.39
C LEU A 539 24.57 28.27 23.56
N GLY A 540 25.65 28.43 22.80
CA GLY A 540 26.51 29.60 22.87
C GLY A 540 27.39 29.61 24.12
N VAL A 541 27.66 28.43 24.73
CA VAL A 541 28.56 28.27 25.89
C VAL A 541 29.93 27.73 25.45
N ALA A 542 30.92 27.70 26.39
CA ALA A 542 32.23 27.17 26.06
C ALA A 542 32.16 25.70 25.57
N LYS A 543 32.92 25.34 24.52
CA LYS A 543 32.82 24.04 23.84
C LYS A 543 33.02 22.83 24.77
N ASP A 544 33.81 23.01 25.78
CA ASP A 544 34.14 21.96 26.76
C ASP A 544 33.37 22.13 28.09
N SER A 545 32.25 22.87 28.10
CA SER A 545 31.43 23.09 29.30
C SER A 545 30.21 22.15 29.37
N VAL A 546 30.02 21.28 28.38
CA VAL A 546 28.91 20.31 28.33
C VAL A 546 29.50 18.89 28.26
N HIS A 547 29.38 18.15 29.35
CA HIS A 547 29.99 16.83 29.50
C HIS A 547 28.95 15.76 29.72
N LEU A 548 29.24 14.55 29.22
CA LEU A 548 28.45 13.39 29.59
C LEU A 548 28.57 13.14 31.09
N ARG A 549 27.43 12.93 31.78
CA ARG A 549 27.44 12.56 33.21
C ARG A 549 28.26 11.28 33.40
N ARG A 550 29.32 11.34 34.18
CA ARG A 550 30.15 10.18 34.51
C ARG A 550 29.64 9.50 35.78
N CYS A 551 29.78 8.18 35.86
CA CYS A 551 29.53 7.45 37.08
C CYS A 551 30.56 7.85 38.11
N THR A 552 30.14 8.34 39.29
CA THR A 552 31.01 8.77 40.40
C THR A 552 31.55 7.58 41.19
N CYS A 553 31.49 6.37 40.67
CA CYS A 553 31.90 5.12 41.37
C CYS A 553 33.39 5.04 41.70
N ALA A 554 34.23 5.97 41.21
CA ALA A 554 35.67 5.99 41.57
C ALA A 554 35.94 6.50 42.97
N ASP A 555 35.06 7.26 43.60
CA ASP A 555 35.23 7.92 44.92
C ASP A 555 34.32 7.34 46.01
N ALA A 556 33.44 6.36 45.72
CA ALA A 556 32.56 5.79 46.72
C ALA A 556 33.28 4.77 47.61
N SER A 557 33.22 5.00 48.94
CA SER A 557 33.65 4.05 49.93
C SER A 557 32.97 2.67 49.76
N PRO A 558 33.61 1.55 50.05
CA PRO A 558 33.05 0.20 49.87
C PRO A 558 31.70 -0.07 50.55
N ASN A 559 31.31 0.78 51.51
CA ASN A 559 30.07 0.64 52.27
C ASN A 559 28.88 1.44 51.73
N ASP A 560 29.07 2.29 50.71
CA ASP A 560 27.97 3.11 50.09
C ASP A 560 27.42 2.52 48.78
N ARG A 561 27.75 1.27 48.48
CA ARG A 561 27.42 0.58 47.20
C ARG A 561 25.97 0.12 47.06
N GLY A 562 25.05 0.75 47.72
CA GLY A 562 23.69 0.17 47.93
C GLY A 562 22.54 0.68 47.05
N SER A 563 22.61 1.74 46.22
CA SER A 563 21.45 2.17 45.46
C SER A 563 21.71 3.06 44.24
N SER A 564 22.95 3.47 43.98
CA SER A 564 23.26 4.36 42.82
C SER A 564 23.93 3.63 41.66
N GLU A 565 24.21 2.30 41.78
CA GLU A 565 25.22 1.59 40.99
C GLU A 565 24.75 1.07 39.61
N ASN A 566 23.49 1.19 39.19
CA ASN A 566 23.03 0.60 37.93
C ASN A 566 22.24 1.56 37.01
N LEU A 567 22.46 2.87 37.14
CA LEU A 567 21.85 3.82 36.19
C LEU A 567 22.68 3.93 34.92
N LEU A 568 22.01 4.00 33.79
CA LEU A 568 22.65 4.28 32.49
C LEU A 568 22.79 5.81 32.34
N HIS A 569 23.91 6.27 31.82
CA HIS A 569 24.15 7.71 31.55
C HIS A 569 24.11 8.02 30.07
N TRP A 570 24.35 7.03 29.20
CA TRP A 570 24.27 7.11 27.76
C TRP A 570 23.84 5.76 27.16
N VAL A 571 22.84 5.80 26.31
CA VAL A 571 22.38 4.62 25.54
C VAL A 571 22.24 5.03 24.09
N SER A 572 23.04 4.44 23.22
CA SER A 572 23.03 4.78 21.80
C SER A 572 23.21 3.57 20.90
N ARG A 573 22.88 3.80 19.65
CA ARG A 573 23.20 2.93 18.51
C ARG A 573 23.77 3.76 17.40
N THR A 574 24.48 3.11 16.53
CA THR A 574 25.01 3.72 15.31
C THR A 574 24.16 3.29 14.13
N GLU A 575 23.93 4.20 13.21
CA GLU A 575 23.28 3.95 11.93
C GLU A 575 24.19 4.39 10.80
N ARG A 576 24.27 3.58 9.74
CA ARG A 576 24.97 3.93 8.53
C ARG A 576 24.01 4.68 7.62
N ILE A 577 24.42 5.87 7.20
CA ILE A 577 23.62 6.74 6.36
C ILE A 577 24.22 6.74 4.97
N ASP A 578 23.54 6.04 4.05
CA ASP A 578 23.88 6.01 2.64
C ASP A 578 22.94 6.97 1.91
N SER A 579 23.49 7.83 1.09
CA SER A 579 22.70 8.75 0.27
C SER A 579 23.20 8.75 -1.18
N TRP A 580 22.29 9.07 -2.11
CA TRP A 580 22.54 9.07 -3.54
C TRP A 580 22.44 10.48 -4.08
N GLN A 581 23.41 10.88 -4.89
CA GLN A 581 23.33 12.14 -5.61
C GLN A 581 22.78 11.90 -7.02
N ARG A 582 21.50 12.24 -7.18
CA ARG A 582 20.78 11.97 -8.44
C ARG A 582 21.42 12.63 -9.65
N ARG A 583 21.88 13.87 -9.52
CA ARG A 583 22.49 14.62 -10.61
C ARG A 583 23.83 14.04 -11.08
N TRP A 584 24.60 13.46 -10.16
CA TRP A 584 25.87 12.80 -10.50
C TRP A 584 25.70 11.34 -10.90
N GLY A 585 24.50 10.76 -10.65
CA GLY A 585 24.29 9.33 -10.83
C GLY A 585 25.18 8.45 -9.93
N LEU A 586 25.67 9.00 -8.80
CA LEU A 586 26.66 8.36 -7.93
C LEU A 586 26.19 8.37 -6.47
N PRO A 587 26.61 7.37 -5.64
CA PRO A 587 26.43 7.41 -4.21
C PRO A 587 27.28 8.53 -3.60
N ARG A 588 26.72 9.24 -2.61
CA ARG A 588 27.51 10.09 -1.69
C ARG A 588 28.34 9.20 -0.76
N THR A 589 29.35 9.78 -0.15
CA THR A 589 30.10 9.10 0.90
C THR A 589 29.19 8.63 2.02
N SER A 590 29.27 7.34 2.34
CA SER A 590 28.55 6.78 3.49
C SER A 590 29.08 7.40 4.79
N LEU A 591 28.16 7.81 5.65
CA LEU A 591 28.44 8.37 6.97
C LEU A 591 27.95 7.42 8.04
N VAL A 592 28.58 7.45 9.21
CA VAL A 592 28.10 6.78 10.41
C VAL A 592 27.62 7.87 11.34
N GLY A 593 26.37 7.77 11.76
CA GLY A 593 25.73 8.65 12.72
C GLY A 593 25.21 7.91 13.93
N ILE A 594 24.64 8.66 14.85
CA ILE A 594 23.97 8.14 16.04
C ILE A 594 22.49 8.03 15.70
N ALA A 595 21.92 6.86 15.95
CA ALA A 595 20.54 6.55 15.57
C ALA A 595 19.51 7.30 16.43
N ALA A 596 18.39 7.63 15.84
CA ALA A 596 17.19 8.11 16.52
C ALA A 596 16.77 7.16 17.67
N GLY A 597 16.34 7.72 18.82
CA GLY A 597 16.08 6.97 20.05
C GLY A 597 17.26 6.95 21.02
N SER A 598 18.46 7.31 20.59
CA SER A 598 19.62 7.44 21.50
C SER A 598 19.38 8.57 22.48
N CYS A 599 19.79 8.34 23.74
CA CYS A 599 19.54 9.30 24.83
C CYS A 599 20.60 9.25 25.91
N GLY A 600 20.73 10.34 26.65
CA GLY A 600 21.69 10.41 27.76
C GLY A 600 21.58 11.67 28.60
N VAL A 601 22.40 11.75 29.63
CA VAL A 601 22.41 12.84 30.60
C VAL A 601 23.72 13.62 30.50
N PHE A 602 23.60 14.92 30.18
CA PHE A 602 24.71 15.85 30.11
C PHE A 602 24.67 16.85 31.28
N VAL A 603 25.80 17.22 31.77
CA VAL A 603 25.99 18.21 32.85
C VAL A 603 26.68 19.42 32.26
N LEU A 604 26.25 20.59 32.68
CA LEU A 604 26.80 21.89 32.26
C LEU A 604 27.59 22.55 33.38
N ASP A 605 28.78 23.05 33.06
CA ASP A 605 29.59 23.85 33.99
C ASP A 605 28.94 25.20 34.25
N GLU A 606 28.30 25.79 33.21
CA GLU A 606 27.55 27.05 33.28
C GLU A 606 26.06 26.77 33.05
N PRO A 607 25.15 27.38 33.85
CA PRO A 607 23.73 27.17 33.66
C PRO A 607 23.24 27.85 32.39
N VAL A 608 22.22 27.22 31.75
CA VAL A 608 21.57 27.74 30.55
C VAL A 608 20.10 28.06 30.81
N THR A 609 19.56 28.97 30.05
CA THR A 609 18.15 29.41 30.13
C THR A 609 17.24 28.49 29.34
N GLN A 610 15.96 28.45 29.71
CA GLN A 610 14.95 27.72 28.97
C GLN A 610 14.83 28.19 27.52
N LYS A 611 15.04 29.47 27.24
CA LYS A 611 15.05 30.03 25.87
C LYS A 611 16.16 29.43 25.00
N GLN A 612 17.38 29.28 25.54
CA GLN A 612 18.49 28.66 24.82
C GLN A 612 18.20 27.19 24.51
N VAL A 613 17.57 26.49 25.46
CA VAL A 613 17.14 25.08 25.25
C VAL A 613 16.06 24.98 24.16
N ALA A 614 15.06 25.84 24.18
CA ALA A 614 14.01 25.88 23.16
C ALA A 614 14.57 26.14 21.75
N GLU A 615 15.51 27.10 21.62
CA GLU A 615 16.18 27.38 20.35
C GLU A 615 17.01 26.16 19.86
N LEU A 616 17.65 25.44 20.81
CA LEU A 616 18.39 24.22 20.51
C LEU A 616 17.46 23.10 19.99
N GLU A 617 16.31 22.87 20.63
CA GLU A 617 15.33 21.85 20.22
C GLU A 617 14.74 22.13 18.83
N ILE A 618 14.45 23.39 18.53
CA ILE A 618 13.89 23.77 17.22
C ILE A 618 14.95 23.69 16.12
N GLY A 619 16.15 24.21 16.40
CA GLY A 619 17.23 24.32 15.43
C GLY A 619 18.01 23.02 15.21
N GLY A 620 17.97 22.07 16.16
CA GLY A 620 18.70 20.83 16.12
C GLY A 620 20.22 20.95 16.21
N ILE A 621 20.93 19.82 16.21
CA ILE A 621 22.39 19.73 16.31
C ILE A 621 23.04 19.04 15.10
N GLY A 622 24.33 19.25 14.91
CA GLY A 622 25.14 18.55 13.91
C GLY A 622 24.92 19.00 12.46
N GLU A 623 25.21 18.09 11.54
CA GLU A 623 25.18 18.34 10.10
C GLU A 623 23.81 18.01 9.50
N ARG A 624 23.53 18.59 8.31
CA ARG A 624 22.34 18.31 7.48
C ARG A 624 21.01 18.55 8.22
N ARG A 625 20.94 19.51 9.13
CA ARG A 625 19.75 19.83 9.94
C ARG A 625 18.53 20.15 9.08
N GLY A 626 18.72 20.89 7.99
CA GLY A 626 17.65 21.20 7.02
C GLY A 626 16.96 19.93 6.51
N GLU A 627 17.71 18.85 6.35
CA GLU A 627 17.24 17.53 5.90
C GLU A 627 16.65 16.65 7.02
N GLY A 628 16.42 17.23 8.23
CA GLY A 628 15.80 16.54 9.37
C GLY A 628 16.76 15.81 10.30
N PHE A 629 18.07 15.83 10.05
CA PHE A 629 19.04 15.24 10.96
C PHE A 629 19.22 16.06 12.23
N GLY A 630 19.58 15.40 13.33
CA GLY A 630 19.95 16.04 14.59
C GLY A 630 18.81 16.69 15.36
N GLN A 631 17.57 16.28 15.14
CA GLN A 631 16.44 16.70 15.94
C GLN A 631 16.51 16.05 17.32
N LEU A 632 16.18 16.81 18.35
CA LEU A 632 16.28 16.34 19.73
C LEU A 632 15.18 16.92 20.62
N SER A 633 14.94 16.27 21.76
CA SER A 633 14.13 16.77 22.86
C SER A 633 14.95 16.77 24.14
N ILE A 634 14.73 17.78 24.98
CA ILE A 634 15.48 17.99 26.22
C ILE A 634 14.54 17.97 27.40
N ASN A 635 14.95 17.21 28.45
CA ASN A 635 14.22 17.04 29.70
C ASN A 635 12.76 16.57 29.53
N ASP A 636 12.50 15.81 28.47
CA ASP A 636 11.19 15.21 28.22
C ASP A 636 10.72 14.38 29.43
N PRO A 637 9.43 14.40 29.77
CA PRO A 637 8.87 13.59 30.86
C PRO A 637 9.23 12.10 30.79
N LEU A 638 9.27 11.48 29.60
CA LEU A 638 9.69 10.09 29.41
C LEU A 638 11.12 9.80 29.85
N LEU A 639 12.03 10.79 29.84
CA LEU A 639 13.39 10.69 30.34
C LEU A 639 13.54 11.23 31.76
N SER A 640 12.59 12.05 32.20
CA SER A 640 12.68 12.77 33.50
C SER A 640 11.87 12.10 34.60
N GLU A 641 10.90 11.24 34.25
CA GLU A 641 10.05 10.54 35.19
C GLU A 641 10.45 9.07 35.38
N CYS A 642 10.02 8.47 36.51
CA CYS A 642 10.12 7.04 36.80
C CYS A 642 8.94 6.35 36.11
N LEU A 643 9.17 5.59 35.04
CA LEU A 643 8.12 4.99 34.25
C LEU A 643 7.39 3.83 34.94
N SER A 644 8.05 3.15 35.87
CA SER A 644 7.44 2.07 36.70
C SER A 644 6.21 2.51 37.50
N LYS A 645 6.03 3.82 37.70
CA LYS A 645 4.88 4.38 38.44
C LYS A 645 3.61 4.52 37.63
N TYR A 646 3.69 4.43 36.32
CA TYR A 646 2.57 4.68 35.42
C TYR A 646 2.01 3.38 34.86
N PRO A 647 0.68 3.17 34.93
CA PRO A 647 0.07 2.02 34.27
C PRO A 647 0.20 2.13 32.76
N SER A 648 0.43 1.00 32.09
CA SER A 648 0.24 0.91 30.64
C SER A 648 -1.25 1.05 30.33
N ASP A 649 -1.63 1.95 29.43
CA ASP A 649 -3.01 1.99 28.94
C ASP A 649 -3.30 0.68 28.20
N ASP A 650 -4.34 -0.02 28.65
CA ASP A 650 -5.01 -1.03 27.83
C ASP A 650 -5.61 -0.27 26.63
N ALA A 651 -5.20 -0.66 25.42
CA ALA A 651 -5.67 -0.05 24.21
C ALA A 651 -7.20 0.14 24.27
N ALA A 652 -7.61 1.41 24.19
CA ALA A 652 -9.03 1.72 24.03
C ALA A 652 -9.49 0.99 22.76
N SER A 653 -10.46 0.10 22.93
CA SER A 653 -11.16 -0.51 21.80
C SER A 653 -11.70 0.64 20.96
N SER A 654 -11.10 0.86 19.79
CA SER A 654 -11.72 1.70 18.80
C SER A 654 -13.04 1.03 18.43
N ASP A 655 -14.15 1.72 18.65
CA ASP A 655 -15.42 1.39 18.05
C ASP A 655 -15.15 1.20 16.54
N THR A 656 -15.20 -0.04 16.10
CA THR A 656 -15.34 -0.33 14.69
C THR A 656 -16.69 0.23 14.31
N ASP A 657 -16.69 1.39 13.68
CA ASP A 657 -17.86 1.89 12.97
C ASP A 657 -18.36 0.75 12.09
N VAL A 658 -19.52 0.23 12.44
CA VAL A 658 -20.26 -0.70 11.59
C VAL A 658 -20.67 0.12 10.37
N GLU A 659 -19.80 0.14 9.37
CA GLU A 659 -20.13 0.75 8.07
C GLU A 659 -21.46 0.15 7.61
N SER A 660 -22.47 1.00 7.48
CA SER A 660 -23.75 0.65 6.89
C SER A 660 -23.47 0.02 5.52
N SER A 661 -24.02 -1.16 5.22
CA SER A 661 -23.78 -1.89 4.00
C SER A 661 -24.06 -1.00 2.78
N ILE A 662 -23.00 -0.61 2.07
CA ILE A 662 -23.09 0.19 0.85
C ILE A 662 -23.58 -0.73 -0.27
N LEU A 663 -24.64 -0.29 -0.99
CA LEU A 663 -25.13 -0.97 -2.19
C LEU A 663 -24.84 -0.11 -3.42
N ILE A 664 -24.44 -0.76 -4.51
CA ILE A 664 -24.15 -0.14 -5.80
C ILE A 664 -25.45 0.00 -6.60
N SER A 665 -25.74 1.20 -7.05
CA SER A 665 -26.94 1.50 -7.86
C SER A 665 -26.73 1.22 -9.36
N THR A 666 -27.83 1.09 -10.11
CA THR A 666 -27.81 0.79 -11.54
C THR A 666 -27.16 1.88 -12.40
N GLU A 667 -27.05 3.10 -11.88
CA GLU A 667 -26.48 4.26 -12.58
C GLU A 667 -24.98 4.40 -12.41
N GLU A 668 -24.39 3.64 -11.48
CA GLU A 668 -22.97 3.72 -11.19
C GLU A 668 -22.09 2.98 -12.22
N ALA A 669 -20.93 3.52 -12.53
CA ALA A 669 -19.98 2.94 -13.49
C ALA A 669 -19.55 1.51 -13.10
N SER A 670 -19.38 1.26 -11.81
CA SER A 670 -18.99 -0.05 -11.26
C SER A 670 -20.12 -1.09 -11.22
N TYR A 671 -21.36 -0.72 -11.56
CA TYR A 671 -22.52 -1.62 -11.47
C TYR A 671 -22.35 -2.93 -12.25
N ARG A 672 -21.82 -2.87 -13.48
CA ARG A 672 -21.58 -4.08 -14.30
C ARG A 672 -20.56 -5.03 -13.64
N THR A 673 -19.50 -4.47 -13.08
CA THR A 673 -18.49 -5.23 -12.35
C THR A 673 -19.08 -5.84 -11.08
N ALA A 674 -19.90 -5.08 -10.35
CA ALA A 674 -20.63 -5.56 -9.17
C ALA A 674 -21.55 -6.73 -9.50
N GLN A 675 -22.36 -6.61 -10.56
CA GLN A 675 -23.25 -7.69 -11.05
C GLN A 675 -22.49 -8.99 -11.33
N LEU A 676 -21.32 -8.89 -11.95
CA LEU A 676 -20.50 -10.04 -12.30
C LEU A 676 -20.05 -10.81 -11.04
N PHE A 677 -19.57 -10.10 -10.04
CA PHE A 677 -19.11 -10.72 -8.78
C PHE A 677 -20.26 -11.28 -7.97
N GLU A 678 -21.34 -10.55 -7.88
CA GLU A 678 -22.56 -10.96 -7.21
C GLU A 678 -23.13 -12.24 -7.82
N ARG A 679 -23.24 -12.31 -9.15
CA ARG A 679 -23.67 -13.51 -9.85
C ARG A 679 -22.75 -14.71 -9.62
N ALA A 680 -21.42 -14.50 -9.60
CA ALA A 680 -20.46 -15.55 -9.32
C ALA A 680 -20.64 -16.08 -7.89
N ALA A 681 -20.78 -15.22 -6.90
CA ALA A 681 -21.01 -15.58 -5.51
C ALA A 681 -22.32 -16.37 -5.31
N TRP A 682 -23.40 -15.93 -5.92
CA TRP A 682 -24.66 -16.66 -5.89
C TRP A 682 -24.53 -18.05 -6.54
N THR A 683 -23.88 -18.14 -7.69
CA THR A 683 -23.69 -19.42 -8.39
C THR A 683 -22.87 -20.40 -7.55
N SER A 684 -21.81 -19.94 -6.93
CA SER A 684 -20.95 -20.73 -6.04
C SER A 684 -21.72 -21.21 -4.81
N GLU A 685 -22.49 -20.32 -4.17
CA GLU A 685 -23.28 -20.68 -2.98
C GLU A 685 -24.43 -21.64 -3.31
N ILE A 686 -25.10 -21.47 -4.46
CA ILE A 686 -26.10 -22.43 -4.95
C ILE A 686 -25.48 -23.84 -5.07
N LEU A 687 -24.31 -23.96 -5.68
CA LEU A 687 -23.62 -25.25 -5.82
C LEU A 687 -23.25 -25.85 -4.47
N ARG A 688 -22.68 -25.04 -3.59
CA ARG A 688 -22.28 -25.46 -2.24
C ARG A 688 -23.48 -25.96 -1.42
N ARG A 689 -24.61 -25.24 -1.45
CA ARG A 689 -25.84 -25.65 -0.75
C ARG A 689 -26.43 -26.91 -1.35
N ALA A 690 -26.46 -27.02 -2.66
CA ALA A 690 -26.91 -28.22 -3.35
C ALA A 690 -26.06 -29.46 -2.99
N GLU A 691 -24.75 -29.31 -2.83
CA GLU A 691 -23.85 -30.39 -2.38
C GLU A 691 -24.11 -30.81 -0.93
N VAL A 692 -24.30 -29.84 -0.02
CA VAL A 692 -24.62 -30.13 1.40
C VAL A 692 -25.93 -30.91 1.50
N ILE A 693 -26.99 -30.45 0.81
CA ILE A 693 -28.29 -31.12 0.78
C ILE A 693 -28.16 -32.53 0.16
N ALA A 694 -27.42 -32.63 -0.94
CA ALA A 694 -27.20 -33.93 -1.61
C ALA A 694 -26.44 -34.94 -0.73
N ALA A 695 -25.52 -34.47 0.11
CA ALA A 695 -24.76 -35.32 1.03
C ALA A 695 -25.62 -35.88 2.18
N ASN A 696 -26.57 -35.07 2.69
CA ASN A 696 -27.52 -35.47 3.74
C ASN A 696 -28.66 -36.29 3.15
N ALA A 697 -28.76 -37.58 3.50
CA ALA A 697 -29.75 -38.50 2.94
C ALA A 697 -31.21 -38.13 3.27
N GLU A 698 -31.49 -37.61 4.47
CA GLU A 698 -32.83 -37.22 4.92
C GLU A 698 -33.28 -35.93 4.22
N GLU A 699 -32.42 -34.91 4.18
CA GLU A 699 -32.73 -33.64 3.50
C GLU A 699 -32.91 -33.85 1.99
N ARG A 700 -32.03 -34.63 1.35
CA ARG A 700 -32.13 -34.99 -0.05
C ARG A 700 -33.47 -35.64 -0.35
N LYS A 701 -33.90 -36.61 0.49
CA LYS A 701 -35.17 -37.33 0.35
C LYS A 701 -36.35 -36.36 0.58
N GLU A 702 -36.27 -35.52 1.57
CA GLU A 702 -37.32 -34.55 1.90
C GLU A 702 -37.48 -33.52 0.76
N LYS A 703 -36.39 -32.88 0.33
CA LYS A 703 -36.40 -31.76 -0.62
C LYS A 703 -36.60 -32.22 -2.08
N THR A 704 -36.02 -33.35 -2.50
CA THR A 704 -36.04 -33.81 -3.90
C THR A 704 -36.77 -35.14 -4.12
N GLY A 705 -37.03 -35.92 -3.09
CA GLY A 705 -37.55 -37.28 -3.17
C GLY A 705 -36.53 -38.33 -3.63
N ILE A 706 -35.27 -37.95 -3.95
CA ILE A 706 -34.23 -38.82 -4.52
C ILE A 706 -33.60 -39.65 -3.41
N THR A 707 -33.67 -40.99 -3.52
CA THR A 707 -33.06 -41.91 -2.59
C THR A 707 -32.10 -42.87 -3.33
N SER A 708 -31.26 -43.59 -2.59
CA SER A 708 -30.33 -44.61 -3.12
C SER A 708 -31.02 -45.87 -3.57
N ASP A 709 -32.33 -46.04 -3.30
CA ASP A 709 -33.12 -47.19 -3.70
C ASP A 709 -33.57 -47.13 -5.18
N ILE A 710 -33.46 -45.92 -5.80
CA ILE A 710 -33.78 -45.73 -7.20
C ILE A 710 -32.62 -46.30 -8.05
N SER A 711 -32.96 -47.09 -9.07
CA SER A 711 -31.95 -47.76 -9.89
C SER A 711 -31.04 -46.76 -10.62
N PRO A 712 -29.74 -47.06 -10.80
CA PRO A 712 -28.80 -46.21 -11.52
C PRO A 712 -29.25 -45.79 -12.94
N ALA A 713 -29.95 -46.70 -13.63
CA ALA A 713 -30.50 -46.45 -14.96
C ALA A 713 -31.60 -45.35 -14.93
N GLN A 714 -32.45 -45.37 -13.92
CA GLN A 714 -33.50 -44.34 -13.74
C GLN A 714 -32.89 -42.99 -13.38
N LEU A 715 -31.93 -42.96 -12.43
CA LEU A 715 -31.20 -41.74 -12.06
C LEU A 715 -30.47 -41.16 -13.29
N GLY A 716 -29.92 -42.02 -14.19
CA GLY A 716 -29.27 -41.63 -15.42
C GLY A 716 -30.21 -40.93 -16.42
N VAL A 717 -31.46 -41.42 -16.53
CA VAL A 717 -32.50 -40.79 -17.39
C VAL A 717 -32.83 -39.38 -16.91
N LEU A 718 -33.12 -39.24 -15.62
CA LEU A 718 -33.43 -37.91 -15.06
C LEU A 718 -32.26 -36.95 -15.20
N ARG A 719 -31.00 -37.40 -14.93
CA ARG A 719 -29.80 -36.61 -15.14
C ARG A 719 -29.65 -36.16 -16.59
N SER A 720 -29.94 -37.01 -17.57
CA SER A 720 -29.88 -36.65 -18.99
C SER A 720 -30.88 -35.57 -19.36
N ILE A 721 -32.05 -35.59 -18.76
CA ILE A 721 -33.11 -34.57 -19.02
C ILE A 721 -32.69 -33.23 -18.42
N VAL A 722 -32.27 -33.23 -17.14
CA VAL A 722 -31.81 -32.02 -16.43
C VAL A 722 -30.56 -31.43 -17.05
N GLY A 723 -29.64 -32.24 -17.60
CA GLY A 723 -28.37 -31.80 -18.16
C GLY A 723 -28.40 -31.31 -19.61
N ARG A 724 -29.41 -31.65 -20.39
CA ARG A 724 -29.44 -31.41 -21.85
C ARG A 724 -30.03 -30.05 -22.26
N PHE A 725 -30.90 -29.49 -21.44
CA PHE A 725 -31.72 -28.37 -21.84
C PHE A 725 -31.41 -27.12 -21.03
N GLY A 726 -31.49 -25.95 -21.67
CA GLY A 726 -31.51 -24.65 -21.01
C GLY A 726 -32.86 -24.38 -20.32
N PRO A 727 -33.05 -23.16 -19.73
CA PRO A 727 -34.20 -22.84 -18.91
C PRO A 727 -35.58 -23.17 -19.57
N ASP A 728 -35.78 -22.77 -20.81
CA ASP A 728 -37.05 -22.90 -21.51
C ASP A 728 -37.30 -24.36 -21.92
N GLY A 729 -36.39 -24.98 -22.65
CA GLY A 729 -36.53 -26.37 -23.07
C GLY A 729 -36.44 -27.40 -21.94
N GLY A 730 -35.73 -27.07 -20.86
CA GLY A 730 -35.59 -27.93 -19.70
C GLY A 730 -36.87 -28.05 -18.86
N LYS A 731 -37.56 -26.94 -18.65
CA LYS A 731 -38.85 -26.88 -17.96
C LYS A 731 -39.91 -27.75 -18.71
N GLU A 732 -40.03 -27.59 -20.02
CA GLU A 732 -40.92 -28.35 -20.84
C GLU A 732 -40.60 -29.86 -20.83
N ALA A 733 -39.35 -30.22 -20.99
CA ALA A 733 -38.89 -31.62 -20.96
C ALA A 733 -39.16 -32.29 -19.60
N MET A 734 -38.91 -31.56 -18.49
CA MET A 734 -39.19 -32.08 -17.15
C MET A 734 -40.70 -32.21 -16.90
N CYS A 735 -41.51 -31.24 -17.33
CA CYS A 735 -42.99 -31.35 -17.29
C CYS A 735 -43.50 -32.55 -18.10
N ALA A 736 -42.97 -32.76 -19.31
CA ALA A 736 -43.31 -33.93 -20.13
C ALA A 736 -42.89 -35.26 -19.47
N TRP A 737 -41.72 -35.28 -18.83
CA TRP A 737 -41.23 -36.41 -18.08
C TRP A 737 -42.14 -36.75 -16.89
N VAL A 738 -42.50 -35.75 -16.06
CA VAL A 738 -43.44 -35.94 -14.95
C VAL A 738 -44.78 -36.51 -15.45
N LYS A 739 -45.37 -35.87 -16.48
CA LYS A 739 -46.63 -36.35 -17.07
C LYS A 739 -46.50 -37.77 -17.61
N GLY A 740 -45.37 -38.17 -18.18
CA GLY A 740 -45.09 -39.49 -18.67
C GLY A 740 -44.96 -40.58 -17.58
N ILE A 741 -44.46 -40.20 -16.42
CA ILE A 741 -44.37 -41.07 -15.26
C ILE A 741 -45.75 -41.29 -14.62
N ASP A 742 -46.52 -40.21 -14.43
CA ASP A 742 -47.85 -40.23 -13.80
C ASP A 742 -48.89 -41.08 -14.59
N LYS A 743 -48.75 -41.16 -15.91
CA LYS A 743 -49.61 -41.96 -16.75
C LYS A 743 -49.47 -43.46 -16.56
N VAL A 744 -48.40 -43.96 -15.93
CA VAL A 744 -48.12 -45.40 -15.80
C VAL A 744 -47.91 -45.72 -14.32
N PRO A 745 -48.87 -46.36 -13.62
CA PRO A 745 -48.84 -46.62 -12.17
C PRO A 745 -47.60 -47.35 -11.70
N ASP A 746 -47.11 -48.32 -12.42
CA ASP A 746 -45.90 -49.09 -12.09
C ASP A 746 -44.60 -48.24 -12.18
N ARG A 747 -44.58 -47.28 -13.08
CA ARG A 747 -43.49 -46.31 -13.18
C ARG A 747 -43.53 -45.31 -12.02
N SER A 748 -44.71 -44.78 -11.71
CA SER A 748 -44.90 -43.86 -10.58
C SER A 748 -44.48 -44.51 -9.27
N LYS A 749 -44.85 -45.77 -9.05
CA LYS A 749 -44.44 -46.55 -7.87
C LYS A 749 -42.92 -46.71 -7.72
N LYS A 750 -42.19 -46.91 -8.85
CA LYS A 750 -40.74 -47.07 -8.89
C LYS A 750 -39.99 -45.73 -8.63
N TRP A 751 -40.59 -44.62 -8.95
CA TRP A 751 -40.00 -43.30 -8.73
C TRP A 751 -40.36 -42.66 -7.39
N GLY A 752 -41.31 -43.23 -6.65
CA GLY A 752 -41.75 -42.78 -5.32
C GLY A 752 -42.22 -41.35 -5.33
N LYS A 753 -41.59 -40.52 -4.49
CA LYS A 753 -41.96 -39.09 -4.33
C LYS A 753 -41.29 -38.11 -5.36
N VAL A 754 -40.36 -38.60 -6.16
CA VAL A 754 -39.55 -37.71 -7.06
C VAL A 754 -40.41 -36.92 -8.05
N PRO A 755 -41.36 -37.51 -8.79
CA PRO A 755 -42.17 -36.75 -9.75
C PRO A 755 -42.98 -35.66 -9.10
N GLY A 756 -43.56 -35.90 -7.91
CA GLY A 756 -44.33 -34.90 -7.14
C GLY A 756 -43.43 -33.74 -6.70
N LYS A 757 -42.25 -34.04 -6.14
CA LYS A 757 -41.31 -33.00 -5.70
C LYS A 757 -40.76 -32.18 -6.87
N VAL A 758 -40.43 -32.82 -8.00
CA VAL A 758 -40.01 -32.12 -9.21
C VAL A 758 -41.13 -31.22 -9.76
N LYS A 759 -42.39 -31.71 -9.72
CA LYS A 759 -43.55 -30.92 -10.13
C LYS A 759 -43.73 -29.68 -9.25
N ASP A 760 -43.67 -29.85 -7.95
CA ASP A 760 -43.78 -28.72 -6.98
C ASP A 760 -42.70 -27.65 -7.24
N LEU A 761 -41.46 -28.06 -7.49
CA LEU A 761 -40.35 -27.13 -7.79
C LEU A 761 -40.53 -26.38 -9.13
N LEU A 762 -41.20 -27.00 -10.12
CA LEU A 762 -41.49 -26.39 -11.41
C LEU A 762 -42.67 -25.44 -11.37
N GLU A 763 -43.70 -25.75 -10.58
CA GLU A 763 -44.95 -24.96 -10.43
C GLU A 763 -44.78 -23.81 -9.44
N LYS A 764 -43.88 -23.94 -8.45
CA LYS A 764 -43.59 -22.94 -7.41
C LYS A 764 -42.12 -22.52 -7.43
N PRO A 765 -41.70 -21.69 -8.38
CA PRO A 765 -40.27 -21.34 -8.53
C PRO A 765 -39.59 -20.75 -7.27
N GLY A 766 -40.35 -20.08 -6.41
CA GLY A 766 -39.83 -19.50 -5.17
C GLY A 766 -39.34 -20.52 -4.13
N CYS A 767 -39.95 -21.73 -4.13
CA CYS A 767 -39.62 -22.78 -3.15
C CYS A 767 -38.16 -23.27 -3.26
N ILE A 768 -37.49 -23.14 -4.43
CA ILE A 768 -36.11 -23.55 -4.60
C ILE A 768 -35.15 -22.78 -3.67
N TRP A 769 -35.45 -21.51 -3.46
CA TRP A 769 -34.61 -20.65 -2.62
C TRP A 769 -34.71 -21.01 -1.14
N GLU A 770 -35.90 -21.39 -0.67
CA GLU A 770 -36.08 -21.94 0.69
C GLU A 770 -35.39 -23.29 0.84
N HIS A 771 -35.48 -24.16 -0.19
CA HIS A 771 -34.80 -25.45 -0.18
C HIS A 771 -33.28 -25.34 -0.11
N LEU A 772 -32.69 -24.31 -0.71
CA LEU A 772 -31.26 -24.02 -0.68
C LEU A 772 -30.85 -23.16 0.53
N ASP A 773 -31.76 -22.85 1.46
CA ASP A 773 -31.54 -21.91 2.58
C ASP A 773 -31.14 -20.49 2.11
N LEU A 774 -31.60 -20.11 0.93
CA LEU A 774 -31.42 -18.78 0.30
C LEU A 774 -32.78 -18.03 0.23
N GLY A 775 -33.68 -18.21 1.21
CA GLY A 775 -34.96 -17.51 1.34
C GLY A 775 -34.77 -16.00 1.57
N GLU A 776 -35.88 -15.21 1.50
CA GLU A 776 -35.83 -13.74 1.59
C GLU A 776 -35.28 -13.25 2.95
N ASP A 777 -35.52 -13.98 4.03
CA ASP A 777 -35.04 -13.63 5.38
C ASP A 777 -33.64 -14.17 5.71
N SER A 778 -32.97 -14.82 4.78
CA SER A 778 -31.68 -15.43 5.02
C SER A 778 -30.58 -14.37 5.21
N SER A 779 -29.87 -14.43 6.36
CA SER A 779 -28.68 -13.59 6.60
C SER A 779 -27.61 -13.78 5.54
N LEU A 780 -27.54 -14.98 4.97
CA LEU A 780 -26.61 -15.35 3.91
C LEU A 780 -26.86 -14.55 2.61
N VAL A 781 -28.13 -14.33 2.26
CA VAL A 781 -28.48 -13.53 1.08
C VAL A 781 -27.95 -12.11 1.23
N LYS A 782 -28.04 -11.54 2.43
CA LYS A 782 -27.49 -10.21 2.72
C LYS A 782 -25.98 -10.14 2.54
N GLU A 783 -25.24 -11.24 2.75
CA GLU A 783 -23.80 -11.32 2.49
C GLU A 783 -23.44 -11.42 1.00
N LEU A 784 -24.37 -11.90 0.15
CA LEU A 784 -24.17 -12.13 -1.27
C LEU A 784 -24.64 -10.96 -2.14
N VAL A 785 -25.37 -9.99 -1.60
CA VAL A 785 -25.95 -8.86 -2.35
C VAL A 785 -25.08 -7.62 -2.17
N ILE A 786 -24.68 -7.03 -3.28
CA ILE A 786 -23.90 -5.79 -3.37
C ILE A 786 -24.53 -4.75 -4.29
N THR A 787 -25.57 -5.13 -5.09
CA THR A 787 -26.31 -4.21 -5.95
C THR A 787 -27.74 -4.00 -5.44
N THR A 788 -28.33 -2.85 -5.75
CA THR A 788 -29.69 -2.48 -5.27
C THR A 788 -30.79 -3.41 -5.78
N ASP A 789 -30.64 -3.97 -6.97
CA ASP A 789 -31.59 -4.88 -7.62
C ASP A 789 -31.15 -6.35 -7.57
N GLY A 790 -29.98 -6.63 -7.03
CA GLY A 790 -29.25 -7.90 -7.16
C GLY A 790 -30.06 -9.11 -6.72
N GLU A 791 -30.72 -9.05 -5.58
CA GLU A 791 -31.50 -10.18 -5.07
C GLU A 791 -32.65 -10.56 -6.02
N GLN A 792 -33.47 -9.58 -6.43
CA GLN A 792 -34.63 -9.84 -7.30
C GLN A 792 -34.20 -10.35 -8.67
N ARG A 793 -33.19 -9.72 -9.24
CA ARG A 793 -32.63 -10.07 -10.53
C ARG A 793 -32.04 -11.48 -10.54
N LEU A 794 -31.18 -11.80 -9.58
CA LEU A 794 -30.50 -13.10 -9.53
C LEU A 794 -31.44 -14.26 -9.18
N ARG A 795 -32.45 -14.04 -8.35
CA ARG A 795 -33.50 -15.06 -8.12
C ARG A 795 -34.22 -15.42 -9.43
N LYS A 796 -34.44 -14.46 -10.31
CA LYS A 796 -35.08 -14.69 -11.60
C LYS A 796 -34.12 -15.35 -12.60
N GLU A 797 -32.88 -14.86 -12.69
CA GLU A 797 -31.89 -15.35 -13.64
C GLU A 797 -31.36 -16.75 -13.29
N LEU A 798 -31.09 -17.01 -12.03
CA LEU A 798 -30.42 -18.23 -11.58
C LEU A 798 -31.38 -19.33 -11.10
N TRP A 799 -32.68 -19.13 -11.23
CA TRP A 799 -33.68 -20.11 -10.81
C TRP A 799 -33.46 -21.50 -11.41
N TRP A 800 -33.21 -21.55 -12.73
CA TRP A 800 -32.97 -22.80 -13.42
C TRP A 800 -31.66 -23.46 -13.01
N ASP A 801 -30.61 -22.66 -12.84
CA ASP A 801 -29.31 -23.16 -12.39
C ASP A 801 -29.38 -23.70 -10.96
N ALA A 802 -30.15 -23.08 -10.09
CA ALA A 802 -30.41 -23.54 -8.74
C ALA A 802 -31.18 -24.90 -8.71
N LEU A 803 -32.22 -25.03 -9.51
CA LEU A 803 -32.97 -26.27 -9.68
C LEU A 803 -32.06 -27.38 -10.23
N ARG A 804 -31.31 -27.07 -11.27
CA ARG A 804 -30.37 -27.98 -11.89
C ARG A 804 -29.28 -28.45 -10.93
N ALA A 805 -28.68 -27.52 -10.19
CA ALA A 805 -27.66 -27.86 -9.19
C ALA A 805 -28.19 -28.81 -8.14
N LEU A 806 -29.34 -28.51 -7.53
CA LEU A 806 -29.97 -29.37 -6.52
C LEU A 806 -30.23 -30.78 -7.03
N LEU A 807 -30.84 -30.90 -8.22
CA LEU A 807 -31.16 -32.20 -8.79
C LEU A 807 -29.94 -32.97 -9.22
N VAL A 808 -28.99 -32.37 -9.94
CA VAL A 808 -27.78 -33.05 -10.44
C VAL A 808 -26.90 -33.53 -9.29
N GLN A 809 -26.68 -32.72 -8.24
CA GLN A 809 -25.89 -33.13 -7.08
C GLN A 809 -26.59 -34.27 -6.32
N SER A 810 -27.92 -34.18 -6.13
CA SER A 810 -28.72 -35.25 -5.51
C SER A 810 -28.65 -36.56 -6.30
N LEU A 811 -28.74 -36.49 -7.66
CA LEU A 811 -28.65 -37.66 -8.51
C LEU A 811 -27.25 -38.29 -8.51
N ASN A 812 -26.21 -37.48 -8.51
CA ASN A 812 -24.83 -37.95 -8.47
C ASN A 812 -24.51 -38.66 -7.14
N THR A 813 -24.93 -38.12 -6.02
CA THR A 813 -24.71 -38.68 -4.70
C THR A 813 -25.50 -39.99 -4.50
N ALA A 814 -26.78 -40.01 -4.87
CA ALA A 814 -27.60 -41.22 -4.80
C ALA A 814 -27.05 -42.34 -5.70
N GLY A 815 -26.57 -42.00 -6.92
CA GLY A 815 -25.97 -43.00 -7.83
C GLY A 815 -24.67 -43.61 -7.28
N LYS A 816 -23.80 -42.79 -6.65
CA LYS A 816 -22.58 -43.29 -5.99
C LYS A 816 -22.89 -44.20 -4.79
N GLN A 817 -23.93 -43.91 -4.02
CA GLN A 817 -24.38 -44.70 -2.90
C GLN A 817 -25.01 -46.04 -3.36
N ALA A 818 -25.83 -46.03 -4.42
CA ALA A 818 -26.43 -47.22 -5.01
C ALA A 818 -25.36 -48.18 -5.54
N GLY A 819 -24.33 -47.66 -6.24
CA GLY A 819 -23.22 -48.47 -6.75
C GLY A 819 -22.37 -49.14 -5.65
N LYS A 820 -22.18 -48.52 -4.51
CA LYS A 820 -21.49 -49.10 -3.34
C LYS A 820 -22.31 -50.22 -2.69
N ASN A 821 -23.63 -50.11 -2.67
CA ASN A 821 -24.51 -51.10 -2.13
C ASN A 821 -24.56 -52.40 -3.01
N ASP A 822 -24.45 -52.26 -4.34
CA ASP A 822 -24.39 -53.36 -5.27
C ASP A 822 -23.05 -54.14 -5.19
N THR A 823 -21.93 -53.46 -5.02
CA THR A 823 -20.61 -54.09 -4.82
C THR A 823 -20.51 -54.85 -3.50
N ASN A 824 -21.17 -54.37 -2.43
CA ASN A 824 -21.23 -55.10 -1.15
C ASN A 824 -22.17 -56.30 -1.18
N LYS A 825 -23.17 -56.34 -2.08
CA LYS A 825 -24.07 -57.47 -2.27
C LYS A 825 -23.50 -58.55 -3.18
N SER A 826 -22.53 -58.22 -4.04
CA SER A 826 -21.85 -59.18 -4.91
C SER A 826 -20.57 -59.80 -4.30
N GLY A 827 -20.17 -59.33 -3.13
CA GLY A 827 -18.97 -59.82 -2.39
C GLY A 827 -19.32 -60.62 -1.12
N SER A 828 -20.61 -60.97 -0.88
CA SER A 828 -21.06 -61.82 0.23
C SER A 828 -21.52 -63.23 -0.28
#